data_d7bdde2366f9a8df58e8e7b16ea64146
#
_entry.id   d7bdde2366f9a8df58e8e7b16ea64146
#
_cell.length_a   1.000
_cell.length_b   1.000
_cell.length_c   1.000
_cell.angle_alpha   90.00
_cell.angle_beta   90.00
_cell.angle_gamma   90.00
#
_symmetry.space_group_name_H-M   'P 1'
#
loop_
_entity.id
_entity.type
_entity.pdbx_description
1 polymer ?
#
loop_
_entity_poly.entity_id
_entity_poly.type
_entity_poly.pdbx_seq_one_letter_code
_entity_poly.pdbx_strand_id
1 'polypeptide(L)'
;MNISGQTTFSEAQSKSLLKQFGVVFADETEVTADADSIDKAVKAAEQIGFPVVIKLCGESISHKTERGLVRLGIDNAATAAVAARDLLAKASSDDGRVSLLVAKMESGKRELIAGIMRDPQFGLFVMLGLGGILTEVIADVAFAPVPLSKTGALAMQNRLQQKKLFGEFRGESAVSSEQLANLLVALSRAAENDPSISSIDINPVLIREDGSIVAVDALVVKDSQRSGTSVTQRTKEMQSTNSNIRLFETLFNPRGVVVVGASTHPGKFGFVSLHNLISCGYQGQIFATHLELASVLGVKSVASIDDLPADEIDMAFVCTPASTNIAILEACSRKNIRSVYITSAGYGEAGEAGIQAQQFLMDKARELDILLLGPNGQGLVSTPANLCAQIVGPYPPKGRISVASQSGNFVSSFMNYARFTNVGIARAISAGNAACTGVPEVLDFFAADDATAVALVYIEGIQDGEKLAASMKSITKVKPLVVVKGGSTSSGALAAASHTGALASNDRVFDGVCFANGVTRVASAEEAFDVAATFATQPLPKGPNVVVLTTVGGWGVVTSDVISNDSVLNLIELPTDLSDAISALLPDRWSHNNPVDCAGGETRDTIPEVMRLIAIHPSVDSLIFLGLGIQSNQARLMTEGPFYPEHGLERIVSYHQRQDERFAQVAAELSIQTDKPILVATELGVADVKNPGVMAVQESGRLCYANGQRAARALALTYQYAKWCGIAK
;
A
#
# COMPACT_ATOMS: atom_id res chain seq x y z
N MET A 1 -20.43 28.85 -7.04
CA MET A 1 -19.53 29.87 -6.47
C MET A 1 -18.28 29.88 -7.35
N ASN A 2 -18.06 30.93 -8.14
CA ASN A 2 -16.81 31.12 -8.87
C ASN A 2 -15.69 31.35 -7.86
N ILE A 3 -14.83 30.36 -7.67
CA ILE A 3 -13.58 30.53 -6.91
C ILE A 3 -12.71 31.43 -7.78
N SER A 4 -12.36 32.59 -7.30
CA SER A 4 -11.54 33.58 -8.02
C SER A 4 -10.24 32.94 -8.48
N GLY A 5 -10.05 32.79 -9.80
CA GLY A 5 -8.84 32.25 -10.41
C GLY A 5 -9.02 31.01 -11.29
N GLN A 6 -10.19 30.38 -11.31
CA GLN A 6 -10.46 29.25 -12.20
C GLN A 6 -11.08 29.69 -13.54
N THR A 7 -10.55 29.13 -14.64
CA THR A 7 -11.05 29.33 -16.01
C THR A 7 -11.54 27.98 -16.55
N THR A 8 -12.82 27.92 -16.89
CA THR A 8 -13.43 26.75 -17.53
C THR A 8 -13.44 26.96 -19.03
N PHE A 9 -12.92 26.00 -19.80
CA PHE A 9 -12.97 26.02 -21.25
C PHE A 9 -14.31 25.54 -21.77
N SER A 10 -14.77 26.10 -22.88
CA SER A 10 -15.93 25.53 -23.60
C SER A 10 -15.60 24.10 -24.08
N GLU A 11 -16.63 23.31 -24.42
CA GLU A 11 -16.46 21.96 -24.99
C GLU A 11 -15.55 21.99 -26.24
N ALA A 12 -15.79 22.92 -27.15
CA ALA A 12 -15.01 23.05 -28.37
C ALA A 12 -13.53 23.40 -28.07
N GLN A 13 -13.28 24.34 -27.14
CA GLN A 13 -11.93 24.69 -26.71
C GLN A 13 -11.23 23.50 -26.00
N SER A 14 -11.95 22.80 -25.13
CA SER A 14 -11.45 21.63 -24.43
C SER A 14 -11.04 20.51 -25.38
N LYS A 15 -11.87 20.20 -26.35
CA LYS A 15 -11.59 19.20 -27.39
C LYS A 15 -10.43 19.63 -28.30
N SER A 16 -10.38 20.91 -28.70
CA SER A 16 -9.28 21.44 -29.50
C SER A 16 -7.93 21.29 -28.78
N LEU A 17 -7.88 21.60 -27.48
CA LEU A 17 -6.69 21.39 -26.67
C LEU A 17 -6.30 19.91 -26.62
N LEU A 18 -7.22 19.01 -26.33
CA LEU A 18 -6.94 17.59 -26.11
C LEU A 18 -6.62 16.83 -27.41
N LYS A 19 -7.16 17.26 -28.55
CA LYS A 19 -6.77 16.76 -29.90
C LYS A 19 -5.27 16.90 -30.16
N GLN A 20 -4.63 17.98 -29.67
CA GLN A 20 -3.19 18.22 -29.84
C GLN A 20 -2.32 17.15 -29.15
N PHE A 21 -2.86 16.47 -28.14
CA PHE A 21 -2.19 15.38 -27.42
C PHE A 21 -2.57 14.00 -27.94
N GLY A 22 -3.48 13.92 -28.92
CA GLY A 22 -3.89 12.67 -29.57
C GLY A 22 -5.17 12.04 -29.03
N VAL A 23 -6.00 12.79 -28.29
CA VAL A 23 -7.35 12.32 -27.93
C VAL A 23 -8.24 12.29 -29.17
N VAL A 24 -8.87 11.16 -29.39
CA VAL A 24 -9.76 10.94 -30.54
C VAL A 24 -11.21 11.28 -30.15
N PHE A 25 -11.78 12.27 -30.84
CA PHE A 25 -13.17 12.67 -30.69
C PHE A 25 -13.98 12.26 -31.95
N ALA A 26 -15.31 12.24 -31.82
CA ALA A 26 -16.20 12.13 -32.94
C ALA A 26 -15.97 13.28 -33.95
N ASP A 27 -16.25 13.02 -35.22
CA ASP A 27 -16.21 14.06 -36.27
C ASP A 27 -17.18 15.18 -35.90
N GLU A 28 -16.70 16.42 -35.91
CA GLU A 28 -17.48 17.56 -35.42
C GLU A 28 -17.07 18.87 -36.11
N THR A 29 -18.00 19.81 -36.16
CA THR A 29 -17.80 21.14 -36.68
C THR A 29 -18.40 22.16 -35.71
N GLU A 30 -17.60 23.14 -35.28
CA GLU A 30 -18.09 24.28 -34.49
C GLU A 30 -18.63 25.38 -35.43
N VAL A 31 -19.81 25.88 -35.13
CA VAL A 31 -20.49 26.95 -35.86
C VAL A 31 -20.72 28.11 -34.91
N THR A 32 -20.09 29.25 -35.20
CA THR A 32 -20.29 30.46 -34.42
C THR A 32 -21.73 30.99 -34.52
N ALA A 33 -22.27 31.51 -33.42
CA ALA A 33 -23.60 32.08 -33.40
C ALA A 33 -23.64 33.45 -34.07
N ASP A 34 -23.97 33.46 -35.38
CA ASP A 34 -24.15 34.64 -36.20
C ASP A 34 -25.48 34.54 -37.01
N ALA A 35 -25.76 35.49 -37.91
CA ALA A 35 -27.00 35.54 -38.69
C ALA A 35 -27.20 34.28 -39.56
N ASP A 36 -26.11 33.62 -40.03
CA ASP A 36 -26.13 32.47 -40.91
C ASP A 36 -25.89 31.14 -40.20
N SER A 37 -25.86 31.16 -38.85
CA SER A 37 -25.49 30.00 -38.04
C SER A 37 -26.38 28.76 -38.26
N ILE A 38 -27.67 28.95 -38.56
CA ILE A 38 -28.59 27.84 -38.86
C ILE A 38 -28.19 27.14 -40.17
N ASP A 39 -27.94 27.90 -41.24
CA ASP A 39 -27.56 27.35 -42.53
C ASP A 39 -26.18 26.69 -42.48
N LYS A 40 -25.24 27.28 -41.69
CA LYS A 40 -23.91 26.70 -41.44
C LYS A 40 -24.02 25.39 -40.65
N ALA A 41 -24.90 25.32 -39.66
CA ALA A 41 -25.11 24.09 -38.88
C ALA A 41 -25.73 22.96 -39.75
N VAL A 42 -26.66 23.31 -40.63
CA VAL A 42 -27.24 22.35 -41.60
C VAL A 42 -26.16 21.82 -42.57
N LYS A 43 -25.34 22.72 -43.14
CA LYS A 43 -24.22 22.32 -44.02
C LYS A 43 -23.20 21.43 -43.28
N ALA A 44 -22.88 21.78 -42.07
CA ALA A 44 -21.99 20.94 -41.22
C ALA A 44 -22.58 19.55 -41.00
N ALA A 45 -23.88 19.46 -40.68
CA ALA A 45 -24.56 18.20 -40.51
C ALA A 45 -24.59 17.33 -41.80
N GLU A 46 -24.79 17.94 -42.95
CA GLU A 46 -24.73 17.26 -44.28
C GLU A 46 -23.30 16.76 -44.59
N GLN A 47 -22.28 17.54 -44.26
CA GLN A 47 -20.86 17.15 -44.45
C GLN A 47 -20.42 16.02 -43.54
N ILE A 48 -20.86 16.02 -42.28
CA ILE A 48 -20.55 14.98 -41.29
C ILE A 48 -21.31 13.69 -41.62
N GLY A 49 -22.52 13.83 -42.16
CA GLY A 49 -23.44 12.72 -42.46
C GLY A 49 -24.36 12.37 -41.30
N PHE A 50 -25.65 12.27 -41.60
CA PHE A 50 -26.67 11.91 -40.59
C PHE A 50 -26.57 10.44 -40.13
N PRO A 51 -26.96 10.14 -38.90
CA PRO A 51 -27.50 11.04 -37.89
C PRO A 51 -26.41 11.86 -37.16
N VAL A 52 -26.76 13.09 -36.72
CA VAL A 52 -25.89 13.98 -35.99
C VAL A 52 -26.49 14.39 -34.63
N VAL A 53 -25.64 14.95 -33.80
CA VAL A 53 -25.98 15.63 -32.55
C VAL A 53 -25.65 17.11 -32.70
N ILE A 54 -26.54 17.98 -32.25
CA ILE A 54 -26.27 19.42 -32.14
C ILE A 54 -26.33 19.85 -30.68
N LYS A 55 -25.28 20.53 -30.23
CA LYS A 55 -25.14 21.04 -28.84
C LYS A 55 -24.95 22.54 -28.86
N LEU A 56 -25.53 23.26 -27.88
CA LEU A 56 -25.18 24.64 -27.62
C LEU A 56 -23.96 24.66 -26.69
N CYS A 57 -22.89 25.29 -27.12
CA CYS A 57 -21.67 25.48 -26.35
C CYS A 57 -21.49 26.95 -25.97
N GLY A 58 -20.90 27.23 -24.85
CA GLY A 58 -20.56 28.60 -24.39
C GLY A 58 -19.56 28.55 -23.29
N GLU A 59 -18.89 29.70 -23.04
CA GLU A 59 -17.81 29.81 -22.03
C GLU A 59 -18.28 29.52 -20.60
N SER A 60 -19.58 29.83 -20.32
CA SER A 60 -20.19 29.62 -19.00
C SER A 60 -21.23 28.49 -18.98
N ILE A 61 -21.34 27.69 -20.05
CA ILE A 61 -22.30 26.59 -20.12
C ILE A 61 -21.69 25.33 -19.51
N SER A 62 -22.17 24.97 -18.32
CA SER A 62 -21.97 23.66 -17.68
C SER A 62 -23.31 22.88 -17.67
N HIS A 63 -23.27 21.55 -17.52
CA HIS A 63 -24.46 20.68 -17.38
C HIS A 63 -25.50 20.84 -18.50
N LYS A 64 -25.05 20.75 -19.76
CA LYS A 64 -25.86 20.97 -20.98
C LYS A 64 -27.12 20.10 -21.03
N THR A 65 -27.02 18.84 -20.59
CA THR A 65 -28.14 17.88 -20.61
C THR A 65 -29.29 18.33 -19.71
N GLU A 66 -28.98 18.78 -18.50
CA GLU A 66 -29.99 19.26 -17.51
C GLU A 66 -30.71 20.53 -18.02
N ARG A 67 -29.98 21.39 -18.72
CA ARG A 67 -30.55 22.61 -19.36
C ARG A 67 -31.23 22.34 -20.67
N GLY A 68 -31.25 21.11 -21.18
CA GLY A 68 -31.83 20.75 -22.45
C GLY A 68 -31.16 21.43 -23.65
N LEU A 69 -29.81 21.58 -23.58
CA LEU A 69 -28.99 22.24 -24.61
C LEU A 69 -28.34 21.24 -25.58
N VAL A 70 -28.84 20.02 -25.63
CA VAL A 70 -28.40 18.94 -26.54
C VAL A 70 -29.59 18.41 -27.30
N ARG A 71 -29.42 18.17 -28.62
CA ARG A 71 -30.38 17.49 -29.47
C ARG A 71 -29.71 16.28 -30.11
N LEU A 72 -30.23 15.11 -29.80
CA LEU A 72 -29.76 13.82 -30.31
C LEU A 72 -30.63 13.31 -31.45
N GLY A 73 -30.10 12.41 -32.29
CA GLY A 73 -30.84 11.67 -33.28
C GLY A 73 -31.37 12.55 -34.40
N ILE A 74 -30.64 13.57 -34.82
CA ILE A 74 -30.99 14.44 -35.92
C ILE A 74 -30.61 13.70 -37.22
N ASP A 75 -31.62 13.36 -38.04
CA ASP A 75 -31.51 12.45 -39.16
C ASP A 75 -31.65 13.10 -40.55
N ASN A 76 -31.96 14.42 -40.61
CA ASN A 76 -32.06 15.15 -41.85
C ASN A 76 -31.84 16.67 -41.67
N ALA A 77 -31.68 17.39 -42.79
CA ALA A 77 -31.42 18.83 -42.85
C ALA A 77 -32.53 19.68 -42.19
N ALA A 78 -33.80 19.28 -42.38
CA ALA A 78 -34.93 20.04 -41.82
C ALA A 78 -34.96 19.95 -40.30
N THR A 79 -34.76 18.79 -39.73
CA THR A 79 -34.66 18.60 -38.26
C THR A 79 -33.41 19.27 -37.69
N ALA A 80 -32.30 19.33 -38.44
CA ALA A 80 -31.09 20.06 -38.05
C ALA A 80 -31.34 21.56 -37.97
N ALA A 81 -32.05 22.15 -38.90
CA ALA A 81 -32.40 23.58 -38.87
C ALA A 81 -33.33 23.94 -37.70
N VAL A 82 -34.29 23.05 -37.37
CA VAL A 82 -35.19 23.23 -36.23
C VAL A 82 -34.39 23.14 -34.90
N ALA A 83 -33.55 22.14 -34.78
CA ALA A 83 -32.71 21.93 -33.61
C ALA A 83 -31.74 23.10 -33.36
N ALA A 84 -31.08 23.58 -34.40
CA ALA A 84 -30.17 24.72 -34.33
C ALA A 84 -30.88 26.00 -33.84
N ARG A 85 -32.05 26.29 -34.40
CA ARG A 85 -32.89 27.44 -34.00
C ARG A 85 -33.35 27.34 -32.55
N ASP A 86 -33.86 26.18 -32.15
CA ASP A 86 -34.34 25.93 -30.78
C ASP A 86 -33.22 26.07 -29.75
N LEU A 87 -32.02 25.56 -30.02
CA LEU A 87 -30.86 25.67 -29.16
C LEU A 87 -30.37 27.12 -29.05
N LEU A 88 -30.27 27.85 -30.14
CA LEU A 88 -29.89 29.26 -30.11
C LEU A 88 -30.89 30.12 -29.34
N ALA A 89 -32.20 29.81 -29.43
CA ALA A 89 -33.21 30.52 -28.70
C ALA A 89 -33.16 30.30 -27.16
N LYS A 90 -32.44 29.24 -26.70
CA LYS A 90 -32.22 28.95 -25.28
C LYS A 90 -30.95 29.60 -24.69
N ALA A 91 -30.15 30.23 -25.54
CA ALA A 91 -28.98 30.98 -25.07
C ALA A 91 -29.37 32.15 -24.19
N SER A 92 -28.66 32.36 -23.10
CA SER A 92 -28.85 33.49 -22.18
C SER A 92 -27.61 34.41 -22.19
N SER A 93 -27.77 35.65 -21.70
CA SER A 93 -26.66 36.59 -21.53
C SER A 93 -25.55 36.07 -20.64
N ASP A 94 -25.85 35.14 -19.74
CA ASP A 94 -24.91 34.58 -18.76
C ASP A 94 -24.04 33.46 -19.36
N ASP A 95 -24.39 32.98 -20.57
CA ASP A 95 -23.67 31.88 -21.22
C ASP A 95 -22.37 32.32 -21.91
N GLY A 96 -22.09 33.63 -21.95
CA GLY A 96 -20.96 34.20 -22.66
C GLY A 96 -21.09 34.10 -24.16
N ARG A 97 -19.98 33.96 -24.90
CA ARG A 97 -20.01 33.70 -26.32
C ARG A 97 -20.48 32.28 -26.59
N VAL A 98 -21.55 32.11 -27.32
CA VAL A 98 -22.13 30.80 -27.66
C VAL A 98 -21.80 30.38 -29.11
N SER A 99 -21.72 29.07 -29.28
CA SER A 99 -21.58 28.42 -30.60
C SER A 99 -22.44 27.15 -30.66
N LEU A 100 -22.75 26.67 -31.86
CA LEU A 100 -23.33 25.34 -32.06
C LEU A 100 -22.22 24.36 -32.38
N LEU A 101 -22.17 23.22 -31.69
CA LEU A 101 -21.30 22.12 -32.01
C LEU A 101 -22.13 21.03 -32.70
N VAL A 102 -21.88 20.79 -33.99
CA VAL A 102 -22.49 19.72 -34.75
C VAL A 102 -21.54 18.56 -34.79
N ALA A 103 -21.94 17.42 -34.27
CA ALA A 103 -21.09 16.25 -34.16
C ALA A 103 -21.78 15.00 -34.72
N LYS A 104 -21.00 14.06 -35.26
CA LYS A 104 -21.48 12.73 -35.64
C LYS A 104 -22.10 12.04 -34.44
N MET A 105 -23.27 11.44 -34.62
CA MET A 105 -23.88 10.65 -33.56
C MET A 105 -23.18 9.31 -33.45
N GLU A 106 -22.45 9.13 -32.39
CA GLU A 106 -21.80 7.88 -32.04
C GLU A 106 -22.74 6.98 -31.24
N SER A 107 -22.57 5.68 -31.39
CA SER A 107 -23.36 4.68 -30.67
C SER A 107 -22.43 3.67 -29.96
N GLY A 108 -22.80 3.30 -28.75
CA GLY A 108 -22.14 2.28 -27.98
C GLY A 108 -22.98 1.94 -26.74
N LYS A 109 -22.99 0.68 -26.35
CA LYS A 109 -23.74 0.24 -25.15
C LYS A 109 -22.90 0.29 -23.89
N ARG A 110 -21.58 0.40 -24.06
CA ARG A 110 -20.62 0.47 -22.96
C ARG A 110 -19.97 1.85 -22.95
N GLU A 111 -19.93 2.43 -21.79
CA GLU A 111 -19.40 3.78 -21.56
C GLU A 111 -18.30 3.75 -20.49
N LEU A 112 -17.26 4.54 -20.71
CA LEU A 112 -16.22 4.81 -19.75
C LEU A 112 -16.17 6.30 -19.43
N ILE A 113 -15.55 6.62 -18.29
CA ILE A 113 -15.15 7.98 -17.91
C ILE A 113 -13.65 8.00 -17.80
N ALA A 114 -13.01 8.99 -18.40
CA ALA A 114 -11.58 9.22 -18.26
C ALA A 114 -11.32 10.70 -17.96
N GLY A 115 -10.30 10.98 -17.13
CA GLY A 115 -10.03 12.36 -16.79
C GLY A 115 -8.73 12.59 -16.05
N ILE A 116 -8.53 13.85 -15.70
CA ILE A 116 -7.49 14.30 -14.78
C ILE A 116 -8.16 14.93 -13.57
N MET A 117 -7.71 14.57 -12.40
CA MET A 117 -8.08 15.26 -11.17
C MET A 117 -6.83 15.65 -10.38
N ARG A 118 -6.93 16.71 -9.61
CA ARG A 118 -5.90 17.13 -8.67
C ARG A 118 -6.30 16.76 -7.26
N ASP A 119 -5.50 15.90 -6.64
CA ASP A 119 -5.59 15.63 -5.20
C ASP A 119 -4.77 16.67 -4.42
N PRO A 120 -5.30 17.22 -3.31
CA PRO A 120 -4.60 18.25 -2.54
C PRO A 120 -3.29 17.79 -1.92
N GLN A 121 -3.12 16.49 -1.65
CA GLN A 121 -1.95 15.91 -0.99
C GLN A 121 -0.96 15.29 -1.98
N PHE A 122 -1.46 14.64 -3.04
CA PHE A 122 -0.66 13.83 -3.97
C PHE A 122 -0.49 14.44 -5.36
N GLY A 123 -1.10 15.58 -5.66
CA GLY A 123 -0.97 16.21 -6.95
C GLY A 123 -1.91 15.67 -8.03
N LEU A 124 -1.44 15.56 -9.28
CA LEU A 124 -2.28 15.21 -10.43
C LEU A 124 -2.40 13.70 -10.64
N PHE A 125 -3.63 13.26 -10.95
CA PHE A 125 -3.97 11.86 -11.24
C PHE A 125 -4.76 11.73 -12.54
N VAL A 126 -4.44 10.71 -13.31
CA VAL A 126 -5.31 10.17 -14.36
C VAL A 126 -6.36 9.31 -13.69
N MET A 127 -7.61 9.49 -14.11
CA MET A 127 -8.78 8.73 -13.65
C MET A 127 -9.32 7.89 -14.81
N LEU A 128 -9.69 6.64 -14.54
CA LEU A 128 -10.47 5.76 -15.42
C LEU A 128 -11.59 5.14 -14.60
N GLY A 129 -12.81 5.25 -15.09
CA GLY A 129 -13.98 4.65 -14.45
C GLY A 129 -14.99 4.11 -15.47
N LEU A 130 -15.97 3.37 -14.97
CA LEU A 130 -17.14 2.99 -15.74
C LEU A 130 -18.05 4.21 -15.90
N GLY A 131 -18.59 4.39 -17.11
CA GLY A 131 -19.56 5.43 -17.45
C GLY A 131 -21.01 4.94 -17.35
N GLY A 132 -21.94 5.80 -17.75
CA GLY A 132 -23.36 5.51 -17.81
C GLY A 132 -24.13 5.85 -16.53
N ILE A 133 -25.45 5.60 -16.54
CA ILE A 133 -26.42 6.03 -15.52
C ILE A 133 -26.09 5.50 -14.10
N LEU A 134 -25.38 4.39 -14.01
CA LEU A 134 -25.04 3.74 -12.72
C LEU A 134 -23.66 4.16 -12.15
N THR A 135 -22.97 5.07 -12.80
CA THR A 135 -21.61 5.49 -12.43
C THR A 135 -21.51 5.95 -10.98
N GLU A 136 -22.43 6.77 -10.54
CA GLU A 136 -22.46 7.31 -9.17
C GLU A 136 -22.74 6.24 -8.11
N VAL A 137 -23.51 5.21 -8.47
CA VAL A 137 -23.89 4.12 -7.56
C VAL A 137 -22.78 3.08 -7.46
N ILE A 138 -22.19 2.68 -8.60
CA ILE A 138 -21.14 1.66 -8.68
C ILE A 138 -19.80 2.24 -8.25
N ALA A 139 -19.53 3.50 -8.63
CA ALA A 139 -18.32 4.25 -8.32
C ALA A 139 -17.02 3.44 -8.55
N ASP A 140 -16.97 2.60 -9.60
CA ASP A 140 -15.81 1.77 -9.95
C ASP A 140 -14.81 2.60 -10.73
N VAL A 141 -13.81 3.13 -10.03
CA VAL A 141 -12.83 4.10 -10.57
C VAL A 141 -11.43 3.71 -10.11
N ALA A 142 -10.47 3.76 -11.04
CA ALA A 142 -9.04 3.60 -10.79
C ALA A 142 -8.31 4.93 -11.00
N PHE A 143 -7.32 5.20 -10.14
CA PHE A 143 -6.45 6.37 -10.22
C PHE A 143 -5.00 5.96 -10.46
N ALA A 144 -4.26 6.76 -11.22
CA ALA A 144 -2.82 6.62 -11.39
C ALA A 144 -2.16 8.00 -11.39
N PRO A 145 -1.00 8.19 -10.72
CA PRO A 145 -0.32 9.48 -10.69
C PRO A 145 0.18 9.90 -12.08
N VAL A 146 0.22 11.20 -12.31
CA VAL A 146 0.90 11.83 -13.45
C VAL A 146 2.39 11.99 -13.08
N PRO A 147 3.35 11.62 -13.97
CA PRO A 147 3.21 11.13 -15.34
C PRO A 147 2.83 9.64 -15.43
N LEU A 148 1.95 9.31 -16.38
CA LEU A 148 1.48 7.95 -16.60
C LEU A 148 2.17 7.30 -17.82
N SER A 149 2.81 6.15 -17.61
CA SER A 149 3.38 5.34 -18.68
C SER A 149 2.31 4.51 -19.43
N LYS A 150 2.61 4.06 -20.66
CA LYS A 150 1.72 3.15 -21.39
C LYS A 150 1.44 1.85 -20.63
N THR A 151 2.46 1.29 -19.98
CA THR A 151 2.30 0.09 -19.13
C THR A 151 1.39 0.37 -17.92
N GLY A 152 1.55 1.51 -17.29
CA GLY A 152 0.67 1.95 -16.18
C GLY A 152 -0.78 2.14 -16.64
N ALA A 153 -0.98 2.72 -17.81
CA ALA A 153 -2.31 2.91 -18.41
C ALA A 153 -3.01 1.56 -18.70
N LEU A 154 -2.29 0.60 -19.28
CA LEU A 154 -2.78 -0.77 -19.50
C LEU A 154 -3.15 -1.47 -18.19
N ALA A 155 -2.39 -1.23 -17.12
CA ALA A 155 -2.65 -1.83 -15.83
C ALA A 155 -3.90 -1.25 -15.14
N MET A 156 -4.31 0.00 -15.43
CA MET A 156 -5.49 0.63 -14.82
C MET A 156 -6.78 -0.14 -15.09
N GLN A 157 -6.94 -0.75 -16.28
CA GLN A 157 -8.12 -1.55 -16.62
C GLN A 157 -8.32 -2.74 -15.67
N ASN A 158 -7.22 -3.36 -15.25
CA ASN A 158 -7.23 -4.54 -14.38
C ASN A 158 -7.53 -4.21 -12.90
N ARG A 159 -7.53 -2.92 -12.56
CA ARG A 159 -7.84 -2.43 -11.19
C ARG A 159 -9.32 -2.14 -11.00
N LEU A 160 -10.10 -2.09 -12.06
CA LEU A 160 -11.55 -1.94 -11.98
C LEU A 160 -12.18 -3.28 -11.53
N GLN A 161 -13.20 -3.20 -10.69
CA GLN A 161 -13.92 -4.40 -10.19
C GLN A 161 -14.66 -5.10 -11.32
N GLN A 162 -15.27 -4.31 -12.22
CA GLN A 162 -16.05 -4.79 -13.35
C GLN A 162 -15.20 -5.01 -14.62
N LYS A 163 -13.96 -5.49 -14.46
CA LYS A 163 -13.03 -5.72 -15.58
C LYS A 163 -13.58 -6.61 -16.70
N LYS A 164 -14.60 -7.43 -16.44
CA LYS A 164 -15.29 -8.24 -17.47
C LYS A 164 -15.94 -7.38 -18.57
N LEU A 165 -16.26 -6.12 -18.30
CA LEU A 165 -16.82 -5.20 -19.30
C LEU A 165 -15.80 -4.76 -20.37
N PHE A 166 -14.51 -5.00 -20.17
CA PHE A 166 -13.47 -4.75 -21.17
C PHE A 166 -13.29 -5.92 -22.16
N GLY A 167 -13.79 -7.10 -21.84
CA GLY A 167 -13.80 -8.27 -22.71
C GLY A 167 -14.92 -8.24 -23.74
N GLU A 168 -15.07 -9.32 -24.52
CA GLU A 168 -16.22 -9.53 -25.39
C GLU A 168 -17.51 -9.60 -24.57
N PHE A 169 -18.52 -8.85 -24.98
CA PHE A 169 -19.76 -8.74 -24.23
C PHE A 169 -20.99 -8.62 -25.16
N ARG A 170 -21.93 -9.53 -25.06
CA ARG A 170 -23.21 -9.53 -25.82
C ARG A 170 -23.05 -9.29 -27.31
N GLY A 171 -22.06 -9.89 -27.95
CA GLY A 171 -21.77 -9.79 -29.37
C GLY A 171 -20.94 -8.57 -29.78
N GLU A 172 -20.53 -7.72 -28.83
CA GLU A 172 -19.59 -6.63 -29.07
C GLU A 172 -18.15 -7.11 -28.79
N SER A 173 -17.21 -6.59 -29.58
CA SER A 173 -15.78 -6.91 -29.42
C SER A 173 -15.21 -6.41 -28.12
N ALA A 174 -14.12 -7.03 -27.67
CA ALA A 174 -13.34 -6.54 -26.54
C ALA A 174 -12.84 -5.10 -26.77
N VAL A 175 -12.77 -4.31 -25.72
CA VAL A 175 -12.28 -2.92 -25.79
C VAL A 175 -10.83 -2.92 -26.26
N SER A 176 -10.50 -2.03 -27.19
CA SER A 176 -9.12 -1.81 -27.63
C SER A 176 -8.28 -1.25 -26.47
N SER A 177 -7.58 -2.14 -25.77
CA SER A 177 -6.69 -1.77 -24.65
C SER A 177 -5.60 -0.78 -25.08
N GLU A 178 -5.17 -0.86 -26.35
CA GLU A 178 -4.18 0.07 -26.90
C GLU A 178 -4.74 1.47 -27.06
N GLN A 179 -5.94 1.62 -27.64
CA GLN A 179 -6.58 2.93 -27.80
C GLN A 179 -6.89 3.56 -26.44
N LEU A 180 -7.37 2.75 -25.48
CA LEU A 180 -7.64 3.22 -24.13
C LEU A 180 -6.36 3.66 -23.42
N ALA A 181 -5.28 2.91 -23.52
CA ALA A 181 -3.99 3.31 -22.96
C ALA A 181 -3.47 4.60 -23.61
N ASN A 182 -3.63 4.75 -24.92
CA ASN A 182 -3.22 5.98 -25.63
C ASN A 182 -4.04 7.19 -25.16
N LEU A 183 -5.35 7.05 -24.95
CA LEU A 183 -6.21 8.09 -24.38
C LEU A 183 -5.69 8.52 -22.99
N LEU A 184 -5.47 7.58 -22.07
CA LEU A 184 -5.02 7.88 -20.70
C LEU A 184 -3.63 8.56 -20.67
N VAL A 185 -2.72 8.09 -21.54
CA VAL A 185 -1.39 8.72 -21.69
C VAL A 185 -1.50 10.12 -22.29
N ALA A 186 -2.42 10.34 -23.24
CA ALA A 186 -2.67 11.66 -23.81
C ALA A 186 -3.14 12.66 -22.75
N LEU A 187 -4.05 12.24 -21.87
CA LEU A 187 -4.50 13.06 -20.73
C LEU A 187 -3.35 13.39 -19.77
N SER A 188 -2.51 12.40 -19.43
CA SER A 188 -1.32 12.62 -18.61
C SER A 188 -0.39 13.67 -19.24
N ARG A 189 -0.09 13.53 -20.52
CA ARG A 189 0.77 14.50 -21.25
C ARG A 189 0.18 15.90 -21.29
N ALA A 190 -1.14 16.03 -21.45
CA ALA A 190 -1.80 17.32 -21.40
C ALA A 190 -1.61 18.00 -20.06
N ALA A 191 -1.76 17.24 -18.95
CA ALA A 191 -1.58 17.74 -17.60
C ALA A 191 -0.11 18.03 -17.24
N GLU A 192 0.84 17.26 -17.78
CA GLU A 192 2.28 17.49 -17.63
C GLU A 192 2.75 18.76 -18.35
N ASN A 193 2.19 18.98 -19.56
CA ASN A 193 2.59 20.11 -20.41
C ASN A 193 2.03 21.45 -19.89
N ASP A 194 0.91 21.43 -19.18
CA ASP A 194 0.28 22.61 -18.61
C ASP A 194 -0.10 22.39 -17.14
N PRO A 195 0.79 22.77 -16.20
CA PRO A 195 0.55 22.64 -14.75
C PRO A 195 -0.64 23.45 -14.23
N SER A 196 -1.16 24.41 -14.99
CA SER A 196 -2.36 25.17 -14.64
C SER A 196 -3.64 24.34 -14.75
N ILE A 197 -3.62 23.19 -15.45
CA ILE A 197 -4.76 22.29 -15.53
C ILE A 197 -5.06 21.74 -14.14
N SER A 198 -6.27 22.01 -13.65
CA SER A 198 -6.79 21.50 -12.38
C SER A 198 -7.60 20.25 -12.55
N SER A 199 -8.36 20.14 -13.64
CA SER A 199 -9.13 18.94 -13.99
C SER A 199 -9.37 18.83 -15.50
N ILE A 200 -9.50 17.58 -15.97
CA ILE A 200 -10.03 17.21 -17.28
C ILE A 200 -11.10 16.17 -17.02
N ASP A 201 -12.28 16.34 -17.64
CA ASP A 201 -13.34 15.34 -17.63
C ASP A 201 -13.71 14.98 -19.07
N ILE A 202 -13.63 13.70 -19.40
CA ILE A 202 -14.11 13.12 -20.65
C ILE A 202 -15.21 12.13 -20.27
N ASN A 203 -16.45 12.52 -20.52
CA ASN A 203 -17.64 11.77 -20.13
C ASN A 203 -18.80 12.01 -21.12
N PRO A 204 -19.19 11.01 -21.92
CA PRO A 204 -18.65 9.64 -21.96
C PRO A 204 -17.48 9.43 -22.95
N VAL A 205 -16.72 8.36 -22.71
CA VAL A 205 -15.94 7.66 -23.72
C VAL A 205 -16.77 6.45 -24.17
N LEU A 206 -17.29 6.46 -25.38
CA LEU A 206 -18.09 5.36 -25.91
C LEU A 206 -17.20 4.25 -26.47
N ILE A 207 -17.62 3.00 -26.23
CA ILE A 207 -17.03 1.81 -26.83
C ILE A 207 -17.94 1.37 -27.96
N ARG A 208 -17.43 1.38 -29.20
CA ARG A 208 -18.16 0.95 -30.40
C ARG A 208 -18.25 -0.57 -30.47
N GLU A 209 -19.12 -1.09 -31.35
CA GLU A 209 -19.31 -2.54 -31.51
C GLU A 209 -18.03 -3.28 -31.93
N ASP A 210 -17.11 -2.63 -32.63
CA ASP A 210 -15.82 -3.17 -33.05
C ASP A 210 -14.75 -3.11 -31.94
N GLY A 211 -15.11 -2.61 -30.76
CA GLY A 211 -14.20 -2.44 -29.59
C GLY A 211 -13.37 -1.16 -29.63
N SER A 212 -13.44 -0.35 -30.70
CA SER A 212 -12.78 0.95 -30.74
C SER A 212 -13.43 1.94 -29.78
N ILE A 213 -12.67 2.94 -29.30
CA ILE A 213 -13.19 3.96 -28.40
C ILE A 213 -13.24 5.34 -29.04
N VAL A 214 -14.21 6.14 -28.62
CA VAL A 214 -14.33 7.54 -29.05
C VAL A 214 -14.80 8.42 -27.90
N ALA A 215 -14.13 9.54 -27.68
CA ALA A 215 -14.56 10.55 -26.72
C ALA A 215 -15.70 11.40 -27.33
N VAL A 216 -16.75 11.69 -26.56
CA VAL A 216 -17.94 12.40 -27.05
C VAL A 216 -18.04 13.81 -26.45
N ASP A 217 -17.67 13.97 -25.18
CA ASP A 217 -17.66 15.26 -24.49
C ASP A 217 -16.35 15.47 -23.76
N ALA A 218 -15.95 16.72 -23.58
CA ALA A 218 -14.75 17.07 -22.82
C ALA A 218 -14.90 18.42 -22.12
N LEU A 219 -14.41 18.49 -20.90
CA LEU A 219 -14.33 19.72 -20.10
C LEU A 219 -12.91 19.85 -19.53
N VAL A 220 -12.28 21.01 -19.70
CA VAL A 220 -10.99 21.35 -19.12
C VAL A 220 -11.15 22.55 -18.21
N VAL A 221 -10.65 22.44 -16.98
CA VAL A 221 -10.62 23.54 -16.01
C VAL A 221 -9.17 23.86 -15.67
N LYS A 222 -8.81 25.14 -15.73
CA LYS A 222 -7.49 25.66 -15.36
C LYS A 222 -7.56 26.55 -14.13
N ASP A 223 -6.49 26.55 -13.34
CA ASP A 223 -6.30 27.44 -12.19
C ASP A 223 -5.09 28.36 -12.44
N SER A 224 -5.36 29.65 -12.67
CA SER A 224 -4.34 30.63 -13.04
C SER A 224 -3.38 31.05 -11.90
N GLN A 225 -3.68 30.68 -10.65
CA GLN A 225 -2.84 31.05 -9.50
C GLN A 225 -1.62 30.14 -9.28
N ARG A 226 -1.46 29.06 -10.08
CA ARG A 226 -0.40 28.07 -9.92
C ARG A 226 0.60 28.10 -11.08
N SER A 227 1.58 29.01 -11.01
CA SER A 227 2.80 28.94 -11.83
C SER A 227 3.84 28.05 -11.13
N GLY A 228 4.41 27.11 -11.90
CA GLY A 228 5.22 25.98 -11.48
C GLY A 228 6.26 26.17 -10.37
N THR A 229 6.37 25.17 -9.53
CA THR A 229 7.45 25.00 -8.55
C THR A 229 8.79 24.73 -9.25
N SER A 230 9.80 25.51 -8.89
CA SER A 230 11.10 25.57 -9.54
C SER A 230 12.01 24.38 -9.23
N VAL A 231 12.82 23.98 -10.22
CA VAL A 231 13.84 22.90 -10.19
C VAL A 231 14.91 23.09 -9.07
N THR A 232 15.02 24.27 -8.50
CA THR A 232 16.04 24.61 -7.46
C THR A 232 15.73 23.98 -6.08
N GLN A 233 14.50 23.53 -5.81
CA GLN A 233 14.14 22.84 -4.56
C GLN A 233 14.68 21.42 -4.49
N ARG A 234 14.74 20.69 -5.61
CA ARG A 234 15.17 19.27 -5.65
C ARG A 234 16.62 19.03 -5.22
N THR A 235 17.53 19.97 -5.45
CA THR A 235 18.97 19.81 -5.11
C THR A 235 19.23 20.01 -3.60
N LYS A 236 18.45 20.86 -2.93
CA LYS A 236 18.51 21.03 -1.47
C LYS A 236 17.93 19.82 -0.72
N GLU A 237 16.89 19.19 -1.28
CA GLU A 237 16.26 17.99 -0.70
C GLU A 237 17.19 16.76 -0.71
N MET A 238 17.97 16.54 -1.77
CA MET A 238 18.94 15.43 -1.82
C MET A 238 20.08 15.55 -0.79
N GLN A 239 20.54 16.76 -0.48
CA GLN A 239 21.58 16.96 0.53
C GLN A 239 21.05 16.76 1.96
N SER A 240 19.79 17.11 2.22
CA SER A 240 19.14 16.88 3.52
C SER A 240 18.88 15.41 3.78
N THR A 241 18.57 14.61 2.75
CA THR A 241 18.29 13.17 2.87
C THR A 241 19.52 12.38 3.35
N ASN A 242 20.71 12.64 2.81
CA ASN A 242 21.93 11.95 3.22
C ASN A 242 22.37 12.31 4.65
N SER A 243 22.12 13.53 5.10
CA SER A 243 22.39 13.95 6.49
C SER A 243 21.46 13.20 7.45
N ASN A 244 20.19 13.10 7.11
CA ASN A 244 19.19 12.42 7.94
C ASN A 244 19.46 10.91 8.05
N ILE A 245 19.90 10.23 6.99
CA ILE A 245 20.23 8.79 7.04
C ILE A 245 21.29 8.50 8.11
N ARG A 246 22.36 9.31 8.20
CA ARG A 246 23.40 9.16 9.22
C ARG A 246 22.87 9.38 10.64
N LEU A 247 21.97 10.33 10.82
CA LEU A 247 21.33 10.57 12.12
C LEU A 247 20.45 9.40 12.54
N PHE A 248 19.74 8.78 11.58
CA PHE A 248 18.98 7.55 11.84
C PHE A 248 19.88 6.34 12.18
N GLU A 249 21.01 6.20 11.48
CA GLU A 249 22.01 5.16 11.84
C GLU A 249 22.45 5.30 13.29
N THR A 250 22.75 6.54 13.71
CA THR A 250 23.13 6.86 15.10
C THR A 250 21.95 6.64 16.05
N LEU A 251 20.73 7.03 15.67
CA LEU A 251 19.53 6.85 16.49
C LEU A 251 19.25 5.38 16.79
N PHE A 252 19.39 4.50 15.79
CA PHE A 252 19.12 3.07 15.95
C PHE A 252 20.32 2.26 16.47
N ASN A 253 21.52 2.84 16.52
CA ASN A 253 22.72 2.21 17.07
C ASN A 253 23.51 3.21 17.92
N PRO A 254 22.89 3.84 18.94
CA PRO A 254 23.54 4.86 19.76
C PRO A 254 24.64 4.26 20.61
N ARG A 255 25.71 5.02 20.88
CA ARG A 255 26.76 4.67 21.85
C ARG A 255 26.27 4.89 23.28
N GLY A 256 25.47 5.92 23.48
CA GLY A 256 24.86 6.25 24.76
C GLY A 256 23.45 6.81 24.60
N VAL A 257 22.59 6.45 25.54
CA VAL A 257 21.19 6.93 25.63
C VAL A 257 20.98 7.60 26.98
N VAL A 258 20.40 8.79 26.97
CA VAL A 258 19.90 9.42 28.21
C VAL A 258 18.38 9.31 28.27
N VAL A 259 17.86 8.76 29.36
CA VAL A 259 16.43 8.83 29.73
C VAL A 259 16.20 10.10 30.53
N VAL A 260 15.58 11.09 29.87
CA VAL A 260 15.27 12.39 30.49
C VAL A 260 13.94 12.29 31.23
N GLY A 261 13.98 12.53 32.56
CA GLY A 261 12.83 12.33 33.43
C GLY A 261 12.65 10.87 33.86
N ALA A 262 13.74 10.17 34.12
CA ALA A 262 13.69 8.86 34.78
C ALA A 262 12.91 8.96 36.11
N SER A 263 12.23 7.89 36.50
CA SER A 263 11.37 7.86 37.68
C SER A 263 11.62 6.63 38.51
N THR A 264 11.52 6.75 39.83
CA THR A 264 11.52 5.62 40.74
C THR A 264 10.17 4.88 40.78
N HIS A 265 9.11 5.47 40.22
CA HIS A 265 7.76 4.90 40.23
C HIS A 265 7.54 3.98 39.03
N PRO A 266 7.24 2.66 39.21
CA PRO A 266 7.12 1.67 38.10
C PRO A 266 6.04 1.96 37.05
N GLY A 267 5.03 2.76 37.38
CA GLY A 267 3.97 3.17 36.46
C GLY A 267 4.28 4.39 35.58
N LYS A 268 5.47 4.99 35.74
CA LYS A 268 5.86 6.18 34.94
C LYS A 268 6.71 5.80 33.74
N PHE A 269 6.54 6.53 32.64
CA PHE A 269 7.25 6.29 31.39
C PHE A 269 8.77 6.24 31.55
N GLY A 270 9.34 7.17 32.34
CA GLY A 270 10.77 7.19 32.57
C GLY A 270 11.32 5.97 33.36
N PHE A 271 10.49 5.30 34.19
CA PHE A 271 10.84 4.02 34.79
C PHE A 271 10.81 2.90 33.76
N VAL A 272 9.68 2.79 33.03
CA VAL A 272 9.47 1.71 32.04
C VAL A 272 10.53 1.75 30.95
N SER A 273 10.86 2.93 30.44
CA SER A 273 11.87 3.09 29.39
C SER A 273 13.27 2.67 29.85
N LEU A 274 13.65 3.07 31.08
CA LEU A 274 14.92 2.67 31.65
C LEU A 274 14.98 1.15 31.93
N HIS A 275 13.88 0.58 32.44
CA HIS A 275 13.73 -0.85 32.65
C HIS A 275 13.88 -1.61 31.32
N ASN A 276 13.22 -1.14 30.25
CA ASN A 276 13.28 -1.78 28.94
C ASN A 276 14.71 -1.76 28.36
N LEU A 277 15.41 -0.63 28.43
CA LEU A 277 16.81 -0.53 27.99
C LEU A 277 17.73 -1.52 28.72
N ILE A 278 17.58 -1.66 30.05
CA ILE A 278 18.38 -2.59 30.82
C ILE A 278 17.99 -4.04 30.49
N SER A 279 16.68 -4.34 30.45
CA SER A 279 16.18 -5.71 30.32
C SER A 279 16.42 -6.32 28.95
N CYS A 280 16.48 -5.50 27.88
CA CYS A 280 16.81 -6.00 26.54
C CYS A 280 18.30 -6.25 26.32
N GLY A 281 19.14 -5.92 27.30
CA GLY A 281 20.59 -6.13 27.25
C GLY A 281 21.32 -5.12 26.36
N TYR A 282 20.87 -3.86 26.33
CA TYR A 282 21.56 -2.80 25.63
C TYR A 282 23.01 -2.65 26.12
N GLN A 283 23.96 -2.63 25.20
CA GLN A 283 25.40 -2.66 25.50
C GLN A 283 26.04 -1.27 25.54
N GLY A 284 25.33 -0.23 25.10
CA GLY A 284 25.79 1.16 25.15
C GLY A 284 25.66 1.74 26.58
N GLN A 285 26.13 2.96 26.76
CA GLN A 285 26.02 3.65 28.04
C GLN A 285 24.58 4.12 28.28
N ILE A 286 24.10 3.97 29.52
CA ILE A 286 22.77 4.42 29.92
C ILE A 286 22.92 5.54 30.95
N PHE A 287 22.39 6.70 30.65
CA PHE A 287 22.35 7.88 31.50
C PHE A 287 20.88 8.18 31.88
N ALA A 288 20.72 8.87 33.01
CA ALA A 288 19.40 9.26 33.51
C ALA A 288 19.41 10.66 34.10
N THR A 289 18.32 11.40 33.92
CA THR A 289 18.09 12.64 34.69
C THR A 289 16.94 12.45 35.66
N HIS A 290 17.10 12.97 36.90
CA HIS A 290 16.06 12.96 37.94
C HIS A 290 16.25 14.18 38.84
N LEU A 291 15.20 14.97 39.09
CA LEU A 291 15.29 16.23 39.84
C LEU A 291 15.85 16.06 41.23
N GLU A 292 15.53 14.95 41.89
CA GLU A 292 15.99 14.64 43.25
C GLU A 292 17.28 13.78 43.31
N LEU A 293 17.95 13.61 42.16
CA LEU A 293 19.17 12.81 42.01
C LEU A 293 19.04 11.34 42.49
N ALA A 294 17.82 10.80 42.43
CA ALA A 294 17.55 9.43 42.84
C ALA A 294 18.20 8.42 41.87
N SER A 295 18.77 7.34 42.42
CA SER A 295 19.17 6.20 41.60
C SER A 295 17.94 5.42 41.16
N VAL A 296 17.81 5.16 39.84
CA VAL A 296 16.67 4.43 39.25
C VAL A 296 17.20 3.14 38.64
N LEU A 297 16.73 1.99 39.13
CA LEU A 297 17.15 0.66 38.64
C LEU A 297 18.70 0.47 38.64
N GLY A 298 19.39 1.07 39.59
CA GLY A 298 20.85 1.02 39.70
C GLY A 298 21.60 2.06 38.86
N VAL A 299 20.92 2.80 38.01
CA VAL A 299 21.51 3.90 37.21
C VAL A 299 21.52 5.17 38.08
N LYS A 300 22.70 5.76 38.26
CA LYS A 300 22.84 7.06 38.92
C LYS A 300 22.30 8.14 38.02
N SER A 301 21.49 9.03 38.57
CA SER A 301 20.96 10.17 37.81
C SER A 301 21.70 11.48 38.14
N VAL A 302 21.61 12.42 37.19
CA VAL A 302 21.99 13.83 37.35
C VAL A 302 20.74 14.70 37.31
N ALA A 303 20.85 15.98 37.71
CA ALA A 303 19.71 16.88 37.73
C ALA A 303 19.32 17.32 36.31
N SER A 304 20.29 17.54 35.45
CA SER A 304 20.12 18.12 34.10
C SER A 304 21.00 17.40 33.07
N ILE A 305 20.64 17.51 31.79
CA ILE A 305 21.47 17.08 30.69
C ILE A 305 22.82 17.81 30.69
N ASP A 306 22.86 19.07 31.16
CA ASP A 306 24.07 19.86 31.22
C ASP A 306 25.12 19.28 32.21
N ASP A 307 24.71 18.43 33.14
CA ASP A 307 25.60 17.73 34.10
C ASP A 307 26.20 16.44 33.52
N LEU A 308 25.76 16.01 32.32
CA LEU A 308 26.24 14.79 31.68
C LEU A 308 27.53 15.04 30.87
N PRO A 309 28.33 13.98 30.60
CA PRO A 309 29.49 14.10 29.72
C PRO A 309 29.07 14.55 28.31
N ALA A 310 29.93 15.33 27.65
CA ALA A 310 29.74 15.70 26.26
C ALA A 310 30.24 14.58 25.32
N ASP A 311 29.62 14.47 24.12
CA ASP A 311 30.03 13.57 23.04
C ASP A 311 29.97 12.04 23.34
N GLU A 312 29.37 11.63 24.45
CA GLU A 312 29.17 10.22 24.79
C GLU A 312 27.73 9.75 24.57
N ILE A 313 26.81 10.68 24.34
CA ILE A 313 25.39 10.44 24.24
C ILE A 313 24.90 10.79 22.83
N ASP A 314 24.37 9.83 22.11
CA ASP A 314 23.86 10.03 20.77
C ASP A 314 22.34 10.27 20.74
N MET A 315 21.62 9.80 21.76
CA MET A 315 20.16 9.85 21.81
C MET A 315 19.63 10.31 23.17
N ALA A 316 18.71 11.25 23.18
CA ALA A 316 17.87 11.59 24.33
C ALA A 316 16.45 11.02 24.17
N PHE A 317 16.02 10.23 25.15
CA PHE A 317 14.66 9.71 25.23
C PHE A 317 13.89 10.45 26.33
N VAL A 318 12.95 11.32 25.91
CA VAL A 318 12.35 12.34 26.78
C VAL A 318 10.99 11.89 27.30
N CYS A 319 10.88 11.75 28.62
CA CYS A 319 9.68 11.33 29.35
C CYS A 319 9.12 12.42 30.29
N THR A 320 9.49 13.67 30.06
CA THR A 320 9.07 14.83 30.88
C THR A 320 7.84 15.52 30.26
N PRO A 321 7.14 16.40 31.02
CA PRO A 321 6.01 17.17 30.48
C PRO A 321 6.39 18.07 29.30
N ALA A 322 5.44 18.32 28.40
CA ALA A 322 5.63 19.10 27.16
C ALA A 322 6.26 20.48 27.41
N SER A 323 5.93 21.13 28.53
CA SER A 323 6.46 22.46 28.89
C SER A 323 7.97 22.51 29.07
N THR A 324 8.65 21.37 29.27
CA THR A 324 10.11 21.31 29.50
C THR A 324 10.89 21.03 28.22
N ASN A 325 10.24 20.62 27.13
CA ASN A 325 10.91 20.05 25.97
C ASN A 325 11.82 21.04 25.22
N ILE A 326 11.47 22.33 25.18
CA ILE A 326 12.32 23.36 24.54
C ILE A 326 13.66 23.47 25.23
N ALA A 327 13.66 23.59 26.57
CA ALA A 327 14.88 23.66 27.36
C ALA A 327 15.73 22.38 27.22
N ILE A 328 15.08 21.21 27.09
CA ILE A 328 15.73 19.93 26.84
C ILE A 328 16.40 19.91 25.45
N LEU A 329 15.75 20.38 24.39
CA LEU A 329 16.39 20.49 23.07
C LEU A 329 17.64 21.38 23.11
N GLU A 330 17.56 22.52 23.78
CA GLU A 330 18.71 23.42 23.96
C GLU A 330 19.86 22.77 24.73
N ALA A 331 19.55 22.03 25.80
CA ALA A 331 20.56 21.27 26.56
C ALA A 331 21.16 20.12 25.71
N CYS A 332 20.36 19.40 24.93
CA CYS A 332 20.84 18.40 23.99
C CYS A 332 21.81 18.99 22.98
N SER A 333 21.48 20.15 22.40
CA SER A 333 22.35 20.84 21.45
C SER A 333 23.70 21.23 22.07
N ARG A 334 23.71 21.76 23.32
CA ARG A 334 24.96 22.10 24.04
C ARG A 334 25.86 20.88 24.29
N LYS A 335 25.27 19.68 24.41
CA LYS A 335 25.97 18.40 24.62
C LYS A 335 26.21 17.61 23.35
N ASN A 336 25.93 18.20 22.20
CA ASN A 336 26.04 17.55 20.88
C ASN A 336 25.18 16.29 20.71
N ILE A 337 24.05 16.20 21.45
CA ILE A 337 23.03 15.14 21.29
C ILE A 337 22.12 15.55 20.14
N ARG A 338 22.23 14.88 19.00
CA ARG A 338 21.57 15.24 17.76
C ARG A 338 20.27 14.47 17.48
N SER A 339 19.97 13.41 18.23
CA SER A 339 18.75 12.63 18.08
C SER A 339 17.92 12.71 19.34
N VAL A 340 16.70 13.20 19.25
CA VAL A 340 15.79 13.37 20.38
C VAL A 340 14.44 12.73 20.09
N TYR A 341 14.02 11.82 20.96
CA TYR A 341 12.71 11.19 20.92
C TYR A 341 11.83 11.73 22.04
N ILE A 342 10.68 12.32 21.74
CA ILE A 342 9.75 12.91 22.71
C ILE A 342 8.50 12.04 22.85
N THR A 343 8.22 11.57 24.07
CA THR A 343 7.04 10.75 24.38
C THR A 343 5.83 11.55 24.84
N SER A 344 6.05 12.77 25.35
CA SER A 344 4.97 13.60 25.91
C SER A 344 3.94 14.02 24.88
N ALA A 345 2.67 13.94 25.26
CA ALA A 345 1.51 14.48 24.56
C ALA A 345 1.28 15.98 24.91
N GLY A 346 0.25 16.56 24.32
CA GLY A 346 -0.14 17.97 24.53
C GLY A 346 0.27 18.89 23.38
N TYR A 347 0.43 18.33 22.19
CA TYR A 347 0.80 19.02 20.96
C TYR A 347 -0.33 19.02 19.93
N GLY A 348 -0.09 18.75 18.68
CA GLY A 348 -1.05 18.86 17.59
C GLY A 348 -2.38 18.12 17.83
N GLU A 349 -2.39 17.05 18.60
CA GLU A 349 -3.57 16.30 19.02
C GLU A 349 -4.42 17.04 20.12
N ALA A 350 -3.87 18.06 20.76
CA ALA A 350 -4.51 18.77 21.86
C ALA A 350 -5.21 20.08 21.43
N GLY A 351 -5.49 20.25 20.13
CA GLY A 351 -6.19 21.42 19.57
C GLY A 351 -5.27 22.59 19.24
N GLU A 352 -5.84 23.78 19.04
CA GLU A 352 -5.14 24.92 18.44
C GLU A 352 -3.90 25.38 19.22
N ALA A 353 -3.97 25.45 20.53
CA ALA A 353 -2.82 25.78 21.37
C ALA A 353 -1.71 24.71 21.27
N GLY A 354 -2.09 23.44 21.15
CA GLY A 354 -1.17 22.32 20.95
C GLY A 354 -0.49 22.38 19.57
N ILE A 355 -1.21 22.77 18.53
CA ILE A 355 -0.65 22.98 17.17
C ILE A 355 0.41 24.08 17.20
N GLN A 356 0.15 25.19 17.89
CA GLN A 356 1.13 26.29 18.04
C GLN A 356 2.37 25.82 18.83
N ALA A 357 2.18 25.08 19.91
CA ALA A 357 3.27 24.52 20.70
C ALA A 357 4.11 23.52 19.87
N GLN A 358 3.46 22.70 19.04
CA GLN A 358 4.15 21.80 18.13
C GLN A 358 4.98 22.55 17.08
N GLN A 359 4.43 23.61 16.49
CA GLN A 359 5.15 24.42 15.52
C GLN A 359 6.40 25.05 16.14
N PHE A 360 6.28 25.60 17.35
CA PHE A 360 7.42 26.16 18.08
C PHE A 360 8.49 25.10 18.37
N LEU A 361 8.09 23.89 18.78
CA LEU A 361 8.99 22.77 18.99
C LEU A 361 9.74 22.38 17.71
N MET A 362 9.04 22.32 16.59
CA MET A 362 9.62 22.02 15.27
C MET A 362 10.64 23.06 14.83
N ASP A 363 10.31 24.33 14.99
CA ASP A 363 11.19 25.42 14.60
C ASP A 363 12.47 25.43 15.43
N LYS A 364 12.33 25.16 16.75
CA LYS A 364 13.50 25.02 17.65
C LYS A 364 14.36 23.80 17.29
N ALA A 365 13.77 22.67 16.97
CA ALA A 365 14.53 21.49 16.57
C ALA A 365 15.33 21.72 15.27
N ARG A 366 14.74 22.45 14.30
CA ARG A 366 15.42 22.85 13.05
C ARG A 366 16.54 23.85 13.31
N GLU A 367 16.30 24.86 14.15
CA GLU A 367 17.31 25.84 14.57
C GLU A 367 18.55 25.17 15.16
N LEU A 368 18.34 24.12 15.96
CA LEU A 368 19.38 23.39 16.68
C LEU A 368 19.98 22.20 15.90
N ASP A 369 19.52 21.96 14.67
CA ASP A 369 19.92 20.81 13.84
C ASP A 369 19.76 19.47 14.56
N ILE A 370 18.58 19.26 15.16
CA ILE A 370 18.22 18.04 15.92
C ILE A 370 17.23 17.21 15.10
N LEU A 371 17.54 15.92 14.94
CA LEU A 371 16.58 14.92 14.47
C LEU A 371 15.54 14.70 15.56
N LEU A 372 14.37 15.32 15.39
CA LEU A 372 13.26 15.23 16.34
C LEU A 372 12.25 14.18 15.91
N LEU A 373 11.96 13.23 16.81
CA LEU A 373 10.96 12.16 16.67
C LEU A 373 9.84 12.32 17.69
N GLY A 374 8.64 11.97 17.30
CA GLY A 374 7.43 12.28 18.07
C GLY A 374 6.92 13.70 17.75
N PRO A 375 6.40 14.45 18.70
CA PRO A 375 6.02 14.06 20.07
C PRO A 375 4.87 13.03 20.10
N ASN A 376 4.41 12.66 21.29
CA ASN A 376 3.29 11.73 21.49
C ASN A 376 3.53 10.33 20.89
N GLY A 377 4.77 9.85 20.93
CA GLY A 377 5.15 8.53 20.41
C GLY A 377 5.48 7.54 21.53
N GLN A 378 5.42 6.22 21.23
CA GLN A 378 5.75 5.17 22.20
C GLN A 378 7.25 4.87 22.31
N GLY A 379 8.04 5.22 21.32
CA GLY A 379 9.47 4.94 21.31
C GLY A 379 9.95 4.17 20.08
N LEU A 380 11.13 3.59 20.23
CA LEU A 380 11.79 2.83 19.16
C LEU A 380 12.52 1.59 19.69
N VAL A 381 12.71 0.63 18.78
CA VAL A 381 13.44 -0.63 19.00
C VAL A 381 14.45 -0.84 17.90
N SER A 382 15.62 -1.35 18.28
CA SER A 382 16.64 -1.83 17.36
C SER A 382 17.21 -3.15 17.90
N THR A 383 16.80 -4.26 17.31
CA THR A 383 17.30 -5.57 17.79
C THR A 383 18.76 -5.84 17.45
N PRO A 384 19.36 -5.32 16.35
CA PRO A 384 20.80 -5.39 16.15
C PRO A 384 21.63 -4.74 17.26
N ALA A 385 21.13 -3.64 17.84
CA ALA A 385 21.79 -2.91 18.94
C ALA A 385 21.31 -3.35 20.33
N ASN A 386 20.41 -4.32 20.45
CA ASN A 386 19.68 -4.64 21.69
C ASN A 386 19.05 -3.39 22.34
N LEU A 387 18.60 -2.44 21.53
CA LEU A 387 18.02 -1.19 21.98
C LEU A 387 16.50 -1.30 22.10
N CYS A 388 15.96 -0.99 23.28
CA CYS A 388 14.52 -0.87 23.52
C CYS A 388 14.21 0.42 24.28
N ALA A 389 14.24 1.55 23.58
CA ALA A 389 13.85 2.85 24.12
C ALA A 389 12.34 3.05 23.89
N GLN A 390 11.51 2.49 24.77
CA GLN A 390 10.06 2.48 24.69
C GLN A 390 9.39 2.66 26.04
N ILE A 391 8.21 3.29 26.03
CA ILE A 391 7.34 3.45 27.22
C ILE A 391 6.43 2.24 27.47
N VAL A 392 6.43 1.24 26.58
CA VAL A 392 5.68 -0.03 26.69
C VAL A 392 6.54 -1.20 26.20
N GLY A 393 6.23 -2.42 26.65
CA GLY A 393 6.75 -3.65 26.03
C GLY A 393 5.87 -4.06 24.83
N PRO A 394 6.20 -5.12 24.14
CA PRO A 394 7.24 -6.12 24.29
C PRO A 394 8.53 -5.82 23.52
N TYR A 395 9.61 -6.60 23.78
CA TYR A 395 10.81 -6.63 22.96
C TYR A 395 10.74 -7.82 22.01
N PRO A 396 10.85 -7.61 20.67
CA PRO A 396 10.71 -8.68 19.69
C PRO A 396 12.01 -9.50 19.52
N PRO A 397 11.94 -10.74 18.98
CA PRO A 397 13.13 -11.46 18.56
C PRO A 397 13.86 -10.72 17.43
N LYS A 398 15.16 -11.00 17.27
CA LYS A 398 15.97 -10.45 16.17
C LYS A 398 15.47 -10.97 14.83
N GLY A 399 15.36 -10.08 13.85
CA GLY A 399 14.92 -10.42 12.52
C GLY A 399 15.20 -9.35 11.50
N ARG A 400 14.43 -9.33 10.42
CA ARG A 400 14.69 -8.48 9.26
C ARG A 400 13.49 -7.61 8.83
N ILE A 401 12.37 -7.65 9.56
CA ILE A 401 11.22 -6.76 9.33
C ILE A 401 11.51 -5.43 10.03
N SER A 402 11.32 -4.30 9.34
CA SER A 402 11.39 -2.98 9.97
C SER A 402 10.04 -2.29 9.95
N VAL A 403 9.61 -1.79 11.10
CA VAL A 403 8.27 -1.24 11.34
C VAL A 403 8.34 0.27 11.55
N ALA A 404 7.54 1.02 10.78
CA ALA A 404 7.27 2.42 11.03
C ALA A 404 5.75 2.65 11.16
N SER A 405 5.31 3.27 12.24
CA SER A 405 3.89 3.46 12.49
C SER A 405 3.59 4.82 13.10
N GLN A 406 2.53 5.47 12.64
CA GLN A 406 2.00 6.67 13.30
C GLN A 406 1.32 6.30 14.63
N SER A 407 0.74 5.10 14.72
CA SER A 407 0.16 4.59 15.96
C SER A 407 1.16 3.75 16.74
N GLY A 408 1.40 4.11 18.00
CA GLY A 408 2.24 3.33 18.90
C GLY A 408 1.71 1.93 19.18
N ASN A 409 0.38 1.79 19.31
CA ASN A 409 -0.27 0.50 19.55
C ASN A 409 -0.05 -0.49 18.39
N PHE A 410 0.01 -0.02 17.14
CA PHE A 410 0.35 -0.89 16.00
C PHE A 410 1.80 -1.37 16.04
N VAL A 411 2.75 -0.52 16.51
CA VAL A 411 4.13 -0.99 16.75
C VAL A 411 4.13 -2.14 17.75
N SER A 412 3.43 -1.97 18.88
CA SER A 412 3.32 -3.02 19.90
C SER A 412 2.64 -4.29 19.37
N SER A 413 1.60 -4.15 18.55
CA SER A 413 0.91 -5.29 17.92
C SER A 413 1.85 -6.09 17.01
N PHE A 414 2.61 -5.42 16.15
CA PHE A 414 3.57 -6.10 15.27
C PHE A 414 4.70 -6.76 16.06
N MET A 415 5.17 -6.17 17.13
CA MET A 415 6.14 -6.81 18.04
C MET A 415 5.56 -8.03 18.75
N ASN A 416 4.28 -8.02 19.11
CA ASN A 416 3.59 -9.19 19.68
C ASN A 416 3.46 -10.30 18.63
N TYR A 417 3.10 -10.00 17.38
CA TYR A 417 3.10 -10.98 16.30
C TYR A 417 4.50 -11.57 16.09
N ALA A 418 5.54 -10.74 16.11
CA ALA A 418 6.92 -11.21 16.00
C ALA A 418 7.30 -12.19 17.12
N ARG A 419 6.91 -11.90 18.36
CA ARG A 419 7.12 -12.81 19.49
C ARG A 419 6.33 -14.10 19.38
N PHE A 420 5.09 -14.00 18.93
CA PHE A 420 4.19 -15.16 18.79
C PHE A 420 4.67 -16.11 17.70
N THR A 421 5.14 -15.56 16.58
CA THR A 421 5.52 -16.35 15.39
C THR A 421 7.01 -16.67 15.32
N ASN A 422 7.82 -16.09 16.18
CA ASN A 422 9.29 -16.08 16.14
C ASN A 422 9.89 -15.49 14.85
N VAL A 423 9.09 -14.81 14.01
CA VAL A 423 9.62 -14.03 12.89
C VAL A 423 9.99 -12.63 13.38
N GLY A 424 11.28 -12.35 13.41
CA GLY A 424 11.80 -11.21 14.15
C GLY A 424 11.72 -9.87 13.43
N ILE A 425 11.89 -8.81 14.23
CA ILE A 425 11.95 -7.40 13.81
C ILE A 425 13.38 -6.89 13.91
N ALA A 426 13.86 -6.13 12.92
CA ALA A 426 15.15 -5.42 12.96
C ALA A 426 15.00 -4.07 13.66
N ARG A 427 14.10 -3.23 13.14
CA ARG A 427 13.83 -1.88 13.62
C ARG A 427 12.34 -1.71 13.84
N ALA A 428 11.96 -0.95 14.85
CA ALA A 428 10.59 -0.51 15.01
C ALA A 428 10.56 0.91 15.57
N ILE A 429 9.66 1.76 15.04
CA ILE A 429 9.52 3.14 15.51
C ILE A 429 8.07 3.59 15.46
N SER A 430 7.65 4.26 16.54
CA SER A 430 6.40 5.01 16.59
C SER A 430 6.67 6.46 16.24
N ALA A 431 6.12 6.95 15.14
CA ALA A 431 6.31 8.34 14.73
C ALA A 431 5.51 9.36 15.57
N GLY A 432 4.50 8.90 16.33
CA GLY A 432 3.61 9.78 17.08
C GLY A 432 2.94 10.81 16.16
N ASN A 433 2.98 12.08 16.54
CA ASN A 433 2.45 13.18 15.72
C ASN A 433 3.28 13.42 14.44
N ALA A 434 4.45 12.80 14.30
CA ALA A 434 5.34 12.95 13.15
C ALA A 434 5.64 14.43 12.82
N ALA A 435 5.92 15.22 13.85
CA ALA A 435 6.01 16.68 13.72
C ALA A 435 7.12 17.14 12.76
N CYS A 436 8.36 16.68 12.96
CA CYS A 436 9.50 16.97 12.08
C CYS A 436 9.87 15.78 11.20
N THR A 437 9.76 14.60 11.77
CA THR A 437 10.25 13.34 11.17
C THR A 437 9.10 12.34 11.20
N GLY A 438 8.67 11.94 10.04
CA GLY A 438 7.55 11.03 9.84
C GLY A 438 7.92 9.73 9.13
N VAL A 439 6.90 9.03 8.64
CA VAL A 439 7.06 7.80 7.89
C VAL A 439 7.96 7.96 6.65
N PRO A 440 7.87 9.06 5.85
CA PRO A 440 8.72 9.21 4.67
C PRO A 440 10.22 9.13 4.99
N GLU A 441 10.70 9.88 5.97
CA GLU A 441 12.11 9.91 6.37
C GLU A 441 12.58 8.56 6.91
N VAL A 442 11.71 7.86 7.67
CA VAL A 442 12.00 6.51 8.17
C VAL A 442 12.10 5.51 7.02
N LEU A 443 11.25 5.62 5.98
CA LEU A 443 11.32 4.78 4.78
C LEU A 443 12.61 5.00 4.00
N ASP A 444 13.07 6.24 3.88
CA ASP A 444 14.35 6.56 3.23
C ASP A 444 15.53 5.93 3.97
N PHE A 445 15.49 5.91 5.31
CA PHE A 445 16.47 5.18 6.12
C PHE A 445 16.34 3.66 5.93
N PHE A 446 15.14 3.08 5.99
CA PHE A 446 14.95 1.64 5.81
C PHE A 446 15.40 1.16 4.43
N ALA A 447 15.29 1.99 3.41
CA ALA A 447 15.80 1.69 2.08
C ALA A 447 17.33 1.45 2.08
N ALA A 448 18.07 2.19 2.91
CA ALA A 448 19.53 2.11 3.04
C ALA A 448 20.01 1.11 4.11
N ASP A 449 19.17 0.77 5.11
CA ASP A 449 19.56 -0.07 6.28
C ASP A 449 19.70 -1.54 5.93
N ASP A 450 20.90 -2.11 6.00
CA ASP A 450 21.18 -3.52 5.69
C ASP A 450 20.46 -4.52 6.60
N ALA A 451 20.06 -4.11 7.80
CA ALA A 451 19.28 -4.94 8.71
C ALA A 451 17.84 -5.13 8.25
N THR A 452 17.34 -4.22 7.41
CA THR A 452 15.97 -4.22 6.88
C THR A 452 15.89 -5.04 5.60
N ALA A 453 15.08 -6.10 5.58
CA ALA A 453 14.72 -6.83 4.36
C ALA A 453 13.37 -6.37 3.78
N VAL A 454 12.45 -5.97 4.65
CA VAL A 454 11.11 -5.49 4.29
C VAL A 454 10.68 -4.39 5.26
N ALA A 455 10.02 -3.36 4.74
CA ALA A 455 9.37 -2.35 5.56
C ALA A 455 7.88 -2.68 5.75
N LEU A 456 7.40 -2.54 6.97
CA LEU A 456 6.00 -2.70 7.37
C LEU A 456 5.51 -1.39 8.00
N VAL A 457 4.49 -0.79 7.39
CA VAL A 457 4.08 0.57 7.74
C VAL A 457 2.59 0.66 8.05
N TYR A 458 2.26 1.41 9.09
CA TYR A 458 0.89 1.84 9.38
C TYR A 458 0.77 3.36 9.27
N ILE A 459 -0.22 3.84 8.50
CA ILE A 459 -0.47 5.25 8.21
C ILE A 459 -1.94 5.58 8.48
N GLU A 460 -2.21 6.67 9.19
CA GLU A 460 -3.55 7.23 9.42
C GLU A 460 -3.74 8.56 8.69
N GLY A 461 -2.82 9.50 8.90
CA GLY A 461 -2.82 10.83 8.32
C GLY A 461 -1.63 11.06 7.40
N ILE A 462 -1.86 11.81 6.32
CA ILE A 462 -0.82 12.13 5.35
C ILE A 462 -0.70 13.66 5.31
N GLN A 463 0.48 14.18 5.67
CA GLN A 463 0.75 15.62 5.67
C GLN A 463 1.30 16.07 4.30
N ASP A 464 2.24 15.29 3.76
CA ASP A 464 2.89 15.51 2.47
C ASP A 464 2.84 14.22 1.65
N GLY A 465 1.84 14.14 0.77
CA GLY A 465 1.61 12.96 -0.06
C GLY A 465 2.65 12.80 -1.16
N GLU A 466 3.17 13.89 -1.72
CA GLU A 466 4.20 13.83 -2.77
C GLU A 466 5.51 13.27 -2.20
N LYS A 467 5.92 13.70 -1.02
CA LYS A 467 7.10 13.20 -0.31
C LYS A 467 6.91 11.72 0.06
N LEU A 468 5.74 11.36 0.60
CA LEU A 468 5.43 9.96 0.93
C LEU A 468 5.51 9.08 -0.32
N ALA A 469 4.91 9.49 -1.44
CA ALA A 469 4.97 8.76 -2.70
C ALA A 469 6.41 8.60 -3.23
N ALA A 470 7.25 9.64 -3.08
CA ALA A 470 8.67 9.61 -3.46
C ALA A 470 9.46 8.60 -2.60
N SER A 471 9.29 8.60 -1.28
CA SER A 471 9.94 7.64 -0.38
C SER A 471 9.44 6.21 -0.60
N MET A 472 8.13 6.02 -0.84
CA MET A 472 7.57 4.72 -1.25
C MET A 472 8.23 4.20 -2.53
N LYS A 473 8.35 5.05 -3.56
CA LYS A 473 9.02 4.70 -4.82
C LYS A 473 10.51 4.40 -4.65
N SER A 474 11.16 5.06 -3.72
CA SER A 474 12.59 4.85 -3.43
C SER A 474 12.81 3.49 -2.81
N ILE A 475 12.08 3.16 -1.74
CA ILE A 475 12.27 1.90 -1.02
C ILE A 475 11.84 0.68 -1.85
N THR A 476 10.72 0.76 -2.57
CA THR A 476 10.19 -0.41 -3.32
C THR A 476 11.09 -0.86 -4.47
N LYS A 477 11.99 0.00 -4.95
CA LYS A 477 13.03 -0.37 -5.92
C LYS A 477 14.11 -1.29 -5.37
N VAL A 478 14.30 -1.28 -4.05
CA VAL A 478 15.39 -2.02 -3.39
C VAL A 478 14.87 -3.04 -2.37
N LYS A 479 13.70 -2.79 -1.77
CA LYS A 479 13.11 -3.63 -0.73
C LYS A 479 11.59 -3.58 -0.81
N PRO A 480 10.86 -4.66 -0.51
CA PRO A 480 9.40 -4.64 -0.43
C PRO A 480 8.91 -3.72 0.69
N LEU A 481 7.77 -3.08 0.43
CA LEU A 481 7.05 -2.24 1.37
C LEU A 481 5.61 -2.73 1.53
N VAL A 482 5.22 -3.07 2.75
CA VAL A 482 3.86 -3.45 3.13
C VAL A 482 3.21 -2.31 3.89
N VAL A 483 2.00 -1.90 3.49
CA VAL A 483 1.28 -0.77 4.08
C VAL A 483 -0.12 -1.15 4.52
N VAL A 484 -0.45 -0.82 5.76
CA VAL A 484 -1.81 -0.74 6.28
C VAL A 484 -2.21 0.72 6.41
N LYS A 485 -3.32 1.12 5.81
CA LYS A 485 -3.84 2.48 5.93
C LYS A 485 -5.12 2.51 6.77
N GLY A 486 -5.09 3.24 7.86
CA GLY A 486 -6.27 3.64 8.62
C GLY A 486 -7.12 4.67 7.86
N GLY A 487 -8.40 4.77 8.16
CA GLY A 487 -9.28 5.78 7.56
C GLY A 487 -9.61 5.53 6.09
N SER A 488 -9.75 4.27 5.67
CA SER A 488 -10.10 3.89 4.29
C SER A 488 -11.60 4.06 3.96
N THR A 489 -12.44 4.20 4.97
CA THR A 489 -13.88 4.46 4.84
C THR A 489 -14.23 5.85 5.37
N SER A 490 -15.40 6.38 5.02
CA SER A 490 -15.85 7.69 5.54
C SER A 490 -15.90 7.73 7.08
N SER A 491 -16.39 6.68 7.72
CA SER A 491 -16.41 6.58 9.19
C SER A 491 -15.00 6.45 9.78
N GLY A 492 -14.14 5.64 9.15
CA GLY A 492 -12.73 5.51 9.54
C GLY A 492 -11.95 6.81 9.33
N ALA A 493 -12.26 7.57 8.27
CA ALA A 493 -11.65 8.86 7.98
C ALA A 493 -11.98 9.91 9.06
N LEU A 494 -13.22 9.95 9.53
CA LEU A 494 -13.64 10.80 10.66
C LEU A 494 -12.89 10.43 11.95
N ALA A 495 -12.76 9.13 12.23
CA ALA A 495 -12.04 8.66 13.40
C ALA A 495 -10.55 9.03 13.32
N ALA A 496 -9.91 8.82 12.18
CA ALA A 496 -8.50 9.17 11.94
C ALA A 496 -8.25 10.68 12.06
N ALA A 497 -9.12 11.52 11.48
CA ALA A 497 -9.04 12.99 11.58
C ALA A 497 -9.15 13.48 13.03
N SER A 498 -10.02 12.86 13.82
CA SER A 498 -10.17 13.18 15.25
C SER A 498 -8.95 12.77 16.07
N HIS A 499 -8.23 11.72 15.65
CA HIS A 499 -7.09 11.17 16.38
C HIS A 499 -5.77 11.88 16.01
N THR A 500 -5.59 12.21 14.74
CA THR A 500 -4.31 12.75 14.22
C THR A 500 -4.33 14.24 13.92
N GLY A 501 -5.51 14.87 13.88
CA GLY A 501 -5.68 16.25 13.41
C GLY A 501 -5.38 16.45 11.92
N ALA A 502 -5.07 15.39 11.18
CA ALA A 502 -4.76 15.44 9.75
C ALA A 502 -6.01 15.15 8.90
N LEU A 503 -6.12 15.79 7.74
CA LEU A 503 -7.17 15.50 6.77
C LEU A 503 -6.99 14.07 6.23
N ALA A 504 -8.08 13.31 6.18
CA ALA A 504 -8.08 12.00 5.54
C ALA A 504 -7.93 12.17 4.02
N SER A 505 -6.96 11.46 3.43
CA SER A 505 -6.77 11.41 1.99
C SER A 505 -7.85 10.57 1.31
N ASN A 506 -8.12 10.85 0.03
CA ASN A 506 -8.95 9.96 -0.79
C ASN A 506 -8.30 8.57 -0.89
N ASP A 507 -8.99 7.56 -0.38
CA ASP A 507 -8.47 6.20 -0.25
C ASP A 507 -8.14 5.54 -1.60
N ARG A 508 -8.91 5.84 -2.65
CA ARG A 508 -8.67 5.35 -4.00
C ARG A 508 -7.46 6.00 -4.66
N VAL A 509 -7.23 7.29 -4.38
CA VAL A 509 -6.02 7.99 -4.80
C VAL A 509 -4.80 7.36 -4.14
N PHE A 510 -4.86 7.13 -2.83
CA PHE A 510 -3.80 6.44 -2.10
C PHE A 510 -3.53 5.02 -2.63
N ASP A 511 -4.60 4.27 -2.96
CA ASP A 511 -4.47 2.96 -3.63
C ASP A 511 -3.75 3.07 -4.98
N GLY A 512 -4.07 4.11 -5.74
CA GLY A 512 -3.37 4.45 -6.99
C GLY A 512 -1.87 4.73 -6.80
N VAL A 513 -1.52 5.47 -5.75
CA VAL A 513 -0.11 5.73 -5.37
C VAL A 513 0.60 4.43 -5.01
N CYS A 514 -0.03 3.59 -4.16
CA CYS A 514 0.55 2.30 -3.77
C CYS A 514 0.82 1.42 -4.99
N PHE A 515 -0.18 1.26 -5.86
CA PHE A 515 -0.05 0.44 -7.06
C PHE A 515 1.06 0.93 -8.00
N ALA A 516 1.09 2.22 -8.29
CA ALA A 516 2.09 2.80 -9.20
C ALA A 516 3.52 2.65 -8.69
N ASN A 517 3.69 2.61 -7.37
CA ASN A 517 4.99 2.52 -6.72
C ASN A 517 5.33 1.10 -6.21
N GLY A 518 4.58 0.05 -6.57
CA GLY A 518 4.87 -1.32 -6.18
C GLY A 518 4.73 -1.59 -4.68
N VAL A 519 3.90 -0.80 -3.99
CA VAL A 519 3.62 -0.97 -2.57
C VAL A 519 2.58 -2.06 -2.38
N THR A 520 2.86 -3.01 -1.51
CA THR A 520 1.92 -4.05 -1.12
C THR A 520 0.95 -3.48 -0.06
N ARG A 521 -0.24 -3.08 -0.51
CA ARG A 521 -1.29 -2.59 0.37
C ARG A 521 -2.17 -3.72 0.88
N VAL A 522 -2.45 -3.73 2.19
CA VAL A 522 -3.26 -4.76 2.86
C VAL A 522 -4.29 -4.14 3.80
N ALA A 523 -5.31 -4.93 4.16
CA ALA A 523 -6.47 -4.43 4.90
C ALA A 523 -6.34 -4.57 6.42
N SER A 524 -5.58 -5.54 6.92
CA SER A 524 -5.47 -5.83 8.36
C SER A 524 -4.04 -5.94 8.84
N ALA A 525 -3.84 -5.83 10.16
CA ALA A 525 -2.54 -5.97 10.79
C ALA A 525 -2.00 -7.41 10.67
N GLU A 526 -2.87 -8.40 10.75
CA GLU A 526 -2.53 -9.82 10.61
C GLU A 526 -2.01 -10.11 9.20
N GLU A 527 -2.75 -9.69 8.18
CA GLU A 527 -2.34 -9.84 6.77
C GLU A 527 -1.02 -9.10 6.52
N ALA A 528 -0.86 -7.92 7.08
CA ALA A 528 0.36 -7.13 6.95
C ALA A 528 1.57 -7.85 7.53
N PHE A 529 1.42 -8.46 8.71
CA PHE A 529 2.51 -9.22 9.31
C PHE A 529 2.82 -10.50 8.55
N ASP A 530 1.80 -11.24 8.08
CA ASP A 530 2.00 -12.44 7.27
C ASP A 530 2.80 -12.15 5.99
N VAL A 531 2.41 -11.08 5.29
CA VAL A 531 3.07 -10.67 4.05
C VAL A 531 4.49 -10.18 4.32
N ALA A 532 4.70 -9.37 5.35
CA ALA A 532 6.03 -8.91 5.74
C ALA A 532 6.92 -10.08 6.17
N ALA A 533 6.39 -11.05 6.92
CA ALA A 533 7.09 -12.26 7.30
C ALA A 533 7.46 -13.12 6.07
N THR A 534 6.56 -13.22 5.09
CA THR A 534 6.84 -13.91 3.83
C THR A 534 8.00 -13.25 3.09
N PHE A 535 7.96 -11.94 2.89
CA PHE A 535 9.07 -11.19 2.27
C PHE A 535 10.40 -11.32 3.02
N ALA A 536 10.36 -11.38 4.34
CA ALA A 536 11.56 -11.46 5.17
C ALA A 536 12.21 -12.85 5.17
N THR A 537 11.43 -13.93 4.93
CA THR A 537 11.86 -15.30 5.22
C THR A 537 11.74 -16.28 4.04
N GLN A 538 11.08 -15.87 2.95
CA GLN A 538 10.92 -16.69 1.75
C GLN A 538 11.60 -16.02 0.54
N PRO A 539 12.12 -16.77 -0.43
CA PRO A 539 12.52 -16.22 -1.71
C PRO A 539 11.29 -15.68 -2.47
N LEU A 540 11.50 -14.72 -3.37
CA LEU A 540 10.43 -14.22 -4.23
C LEU A 540 10.06 -15.26 -5.30
N PRO A 541 8.76 -15.51 -5.56
CA PRO A 541 8.33 -16.43 -6.60
C PRO A 541 8.71 -15.90 -7.99
N LYS A 542 9.20 -16.80 -8.88
CA LYS A 542 9.63 -16.44 -10.24
C LYS A 542 8.50 -16.53 -11.27
N GLY A 543 7.37 -17.10 -10.87
CA GLY A 543 6.16 -17.23 -11.66
C GLY A 543 4.94 -17.51 -10.81
N PRO A 544 3.75 -17.59 -11.43
CA PRO A 544 2.48 -17.75 -10.70
C PRO A 544 2.14 -19.21 -10.34
N ASN A 545 2.91 -20.19 -10.80
CA ASN A 545 2.53 -21.60 -10.76
C ASN A 545 2.71 -22.19 -9.36
N VAL A 546 1.60 -22.61 -8.77
CA VAL A 546 1.53 -23.13 -7.39
C VAL A 546 1.07 -24.58 -7.40
N VAL A 547 1.72 -25.40 -6.56
CA VAL A 547 1.22 -26.71 -6.15
C VAL A 547 0.88 -26.66 -4.66
N VAL A 548 -0.26 -27.24 -4.30
CA VAL A 548 -0.68 -27.43 -2.90
C VAL A 548 -0.48 -28.91 -2.58
N LEU A 549 0.32 -29.20 -1.54
CA LEU A 549 0.49 -30.52 -0.96
C LEU A 549 -0.26 -30.58 0.37
N THR A 550 -1.08 -31.59 0.57
CA THR A 550 -1.88 -31.68 1.79
C THR A 550 -1.97 -33.12 2.32
N THR A 551 -1.95 -33.22 3.65
CA THR A 551 -2.34 -34.43 4.40
C THR A 551 -3.78 -34.35 4.87
N VAL A 552 -4.49 -33.24 4.58
CA VAL A 552 -5.87 -32.94 4.99
C VAL A 552 -6.67 -32.47 3.79
N GLY A 553 -7.38 -33.35 3.13
CA GLY A 553 -8.05 -33.11 1.84
C GLY A 553 -8.95 -31.86 1.84
N GLY A 554 -9.79 -31.66 2.85
CA GLY A 554 -10.71 -30.52 2.93
C GLY A 554 -9.99 -29.15 2.93
N TRP A 555 -8.82 -29.06 3.51
CA TRP A 555 -8.02 -27.83 3.49
C TRP A 555 -7.42 -27.55 2.12
N GLY A 556 -7.03 -28.63 1.41
CA GLY A 556 -6.60 -28.52 0.02
C GLY A 556 -7.68 -27.88 -0.85
N VAL A 557 -8.94 -28.32 -0.72
CA VAL A 557 -10.08 -27.78 -1.47
C VAL A 557 -10.27 -26.29 -1.21
N VAL A 558 -10.38 -25.88 0.05
CA VAL A 558 -10.60 -24.47 0.42
C VAL A 558 -9.44 -23.58 -0.02
N THR A 559 -8.22 -24.07 0.07
CA THR A 559 -7.03 -23.33 -0.39
C THR A 559 -7.03 -23.15 -1.90
N SER A 560 -7.43 -24.18 -2.65
CA SER A 560 -7.58 -24.13 -4.11
C SER A 560 -8.62 -23.11 -4.57
N ASP A 561 -9.76 -23.03 -3.85
CA ASP A 561 -10.79 -22.03 -4.14
C ASP A 561 -10.26 -20.60 -4.02
N VAL A 562 -9.46 -20.33 -2.98
CA VAL A 562 -8.86 -19.00 -2.79
C VAL A 562 -7.88 -18.67 -3.91
N ILE A 563 -7.00 -19.62 -4.29
CA ILE A 563 -6.03 -19.43 -5.37
C ILE A 563 -6.76 -19.16 -6.70
N SER A 564 -7.80 -19.95 -7.01
CA SER A 564 -8.55 -19.87 -8.26
C SER A 564 -9.38 -18.58 -8.35
N ASN A 565 -9.94 -18.10 -7.24
CA ASN A 565 -10.77 -16.88 -7.21
C ASN A 565 -9.94 -15.59 -7.33
N ASP A 566 -8.72 -15.56 -6.80
CA ASP A 566 -7.85 -14.35 -6.86
C ASP A 566 -7.25 -14.13 -8.25
N SER A 567 -7.16 -15.16 -9.10
CA SER A 567 -6.60 -15.12 -10.46
C SER A 567 -5.20 -14.49 -10.58
N VAL A 568 -4.47 -14.38 -9.49
CA VAL A 568 -3.08 -13.88 -9.41
C VAL A 568 -2.10 -15.04 -9.49
N LEU A 569 -2.40 -16.12 -8.77
CA LEU A 569 -1.65 -17.36 -8.79
C LEU A 569 -2.36 -18.37 -9.72
N ASN A 570 -1.59 -19.31 -10.24
CA ASN A 570 -2.06 -20.37 -11.11
C ASN A 570 -1.91 -21.72 -10.41
N LEU A 571 -3.03 -22.33 -10.02
CA LEU A 571 -3.07 -23.70 -9.53
C LEU A 571 -2.90 -24.62 -10.73
N ILE A 572 -1.66 -25.06 -11.01
CA ILE A 572 -1.35 -25.80 -12.25
C ILE A 572 -1.93 -27.21 -12.26
N GLU A 573 -2.30 -27.69 -13.43
CA GLU A 573 -2.43 -29.13 -13.67
C GLU A 573 -1.05 -29.77 -13.51
N LEU A 574 -0.98 -30.92 -12.84
CA LEU A 574 0.29 -31.59 -12.63
C LEU A 574 0.83 -32.13 -13.96
N PRO A 575 2.06 -31.77 -14.35
CA PRO A 575 2.72 -32.40 -15.48
C PRO A 575 2.75 -33.92 -15.33
N THR A 576 2.63 -34.67 -16.42
CA THR A 576 2.53 -36.12 -16.41
C THR A 576 3.70 -36.79 -15.71
N ASP A 577 4.92 -36.33 -16.00
CA ASP A 577 6.15 -36.84 -15.38
C ASP A 577 6.17 -36.63 -13.86
N LEU A 578 5.67 -35.48 -13.38
CA LEU A 578 5.54 -35.21 -11.95
C LEU A 578 4.44 -36.07 -11.33
N SER A 579 3.28 -36.18 -11.98
CA SER A 579 2.17 -37.00 -11.52
C SER A 579 2.55 -38.50 -11.41
N ASP A 580 3.28 -39.02 -12.40
CA ASP A 580 3.77 -40.40 -12.41
C ASP A 580 4.79 -40.66 -11.29
N ALA A 581 5.71 -39.70 -11.08
CA ALA A 581 6.70 -39.79 -10.01
C ALA A 581 6.04 -39.75 -8.61
N ILE A 582 5.01 -38.95 -8.41
CA ILE A 582 4.24 -38.88 -7.16
C ILE A 582 3.44 -40.18 -6.98
N SER A 583 2.82 -40.69 -8.05
CA SER A 583 2.06 -41.94 -8.02
C SER A 583 2.89 -43.17 -7.62
N ALA A 584 4.19 -43.13 -7.92
CA ALA A 584 5.12 -44.18 -7.49
C ALA A 584 5.37 -44.19 -5.95
N LEU A 585 5.06 -43.09 -5.27
CA LEU A 585 5.28 -42.92 -3.83
C LEU A 585 3.99 -42.99 -2.99
N LEU A 586 2.90 -42.54 -3.55
CA LEU A 586 1.62 -42.46 -2.87
C LEU A 586 0.70 -43.66 -3.19
N PRO A 587 -0.23 -44.00 -2.34
CA PRO A 587 -1.20 -45.05 -2.63
C PRO A 587 -2.13 -44.68 -3.79
N ASP A 588 -2.66 -45.64 -4.54
CA ASP A 588 -3.51 -45.43 -5.72
C ASP A 588 -4.72 -44.52 -5.49
N ARG A 589 -5.15 -44.32 -4.22
CA ARG A 589 -6.25 -43.45 -3.86
C ARG A 589 -5.88 -41.98 -3.64
N TRP A 590 -4.63 -41.57 -3.89
CA TRP A 590 -4.27 -40.14 -3.82
C TRP A 590 -5.01 -39.35 -4.90
N SER A 591 -5.09 -38.03 -4.78
CA SER A 591 -5.97 -37.17 -5.61
C SER A 591 -5.69 -37.20 -7.11
N HIS A 592 -4.50 -37.64 -7.56
CA HIS A 592 -4.01 -37.58 -8.95
C HIS A 592 -4.13 -36.20 -9.62
N ASN A 593 -4.23 -35.14 -8.83
CA ASN A 593 -4.35 -33.75 -9.30
C ASN A 593 -3.71 -32.78 -8.29
N ASN A 594 -3.77 -31.51 -8.59
CA ASN A 594 -3.47 -30.42 -7.67
C ASN A 594 -4.79 -29.90 -7.07
N PRO A 595 -5.00 -29.94 -5.74
CA PRO A 595 -4.04 -30.27 -4.67
C PRO A 595 -3.58 -31.73 -4.67
N VAL A 596 -2.30 -31.96 -4.35
CA VAL A 596 -1.75 -33.28 -4.07
C VAL A 596 -2.20 -33.72 -2.68
N ASP A 597 -3.31 -34.46 -2.60
CA ASP A 597 -3.81 -35.04 -1.36
C ASP A 597 -3.25 -36.43 -1.17
N CYS A 598 -2.45 -36.63 -0.11
CA CYS A 598 -1.78 -37.89 0.18
C CYS A 598 -2.72 -39.01 0.64
N ALA A 599 -4.00 -38.71 0.90
CA ALA A 599 -5.07 -39.66 1.26
C ALA A 599 -4.75 -40.61 2.44
N GLY A 600 -3.98 -40.14 3.43
CA GLY A 600 -3.59 -40.95 4.59
C GLY A 600 -2.69 -42.12 4.24
N GLY A 601 -1.90 -42.01 3.20
CA GLY A 601 -0.91 -43.00 2.76
C GLY A 601 0.54 -42.64 3.10
N GLU A 602 0.73 -41.67 3.96
CA GLU A 602 2.04 -41.13 4.31
C GLU A 602 2.86 -42.14 5.10
N THR A 603 4.06 -42.40 4.59
CA THR A 603 5.12 -43.04 5.34
C THR A 603 6.18 -42.05 5.76
N ARG A 604 7.10 -42.49 6.60
CA ARG A 604 8.19 -41.63 7.11
C ARG A 604 8.89 -40.79 6.05
N ASP A 605 9.12 -41.32 4.87
CA ASP A 605 9.93 -40.70 3.81
C ASP A 605 9.07 -40.16 2.66
N THR A 606 7.76 -40.45 2.65
CA THR A 606 6.86 -40.11 1.55
C THR A 606 6.68 -38.60 1.40
N ILE A 607 6.28 -37.90 2.49
CA ILE A 607 6.02 -36.46 2.42
C ILE A 607 7.26 -35.65 2.04
N PRO A 608 8.45 -35.87 2.66
CA PRO A 608 9.69 -35.23 2.24
C PRO A 608 10.02 -35.44 0.75
N GLU A 609 9.83 -36.65 0.25
CA GLU A 609 10.16 -36.96 -1.14
C GLU A 609 9.16 -36.35 -2.13
N VAL A 610 7.87 -36.34 -1.81
CA VAL A 610 6.85 -35.64 -2.62
C VAL A 610 7.11 -34.14 -2.62
N MET A 611 7.43 -33.53 -1.46
CA MET A 611 7.84 -32.12 -1.42
C MET A 611 9.04 -31.85 -2.32
N ARG A 612 10.04 -32.73 -2.30
CA ARG A 612 11.24 -32.61 -3.12
C ARG A 612 10.90 -32.67 -4.61
N LEU A 613 10.12 -33.66 -5.04
CA LEU A 613 9.70 -33.80 -6.44
C LEU A 613 8.99 -32.53 -6.93
N ILE A 614 8.04 -32.01 -6.14
CA ILE A 614 7.31 -30.77 -6.47
C ILE A 614 8.28 -29.58 -6.52
N ALA A 615 9.11 -29.40 -5.49
CA ALA A 615 9.96 -28.21 -5.37
C ALA A 615 11.02 -28.14 -6.49
N ILE A 616 11.61 -29.27 -6.91
CA ILE A 616 12.61 -29.27 -7.99
C ILE A 616 12.00 -29.16 -9.38
N HIS A 617 10.70 -29.43 -9.55
CA HIS A 617 10.08 -29.46 -10.87
C HIS A 617 10.09 -28.07 -11.54
N PRO A 618 10.51 -27.94 -12.82
CA PRO A 618 10.68 -26.64 -13.48
C PRO A 618 9.37 -25.88 -13.72
N SER A 619 8.23 -26.57 -13.82
CA SER A 619 6.92 -25.96 -14.02
C SER A 619 6.30 -25.42 -12.72
N VAL A 620 6.89 -25.66 -11.55
CA VAL A 620 6.40 -25.22 -10.25
C VAL A 620 7.22 -24.04 -9.77
N ASP A 621 6.56 -22.95 -9.42
CA ASP A 621 7.20 -21.74 -8.89
C ASP A 621 7.12 -21.64 -7.37
N SER A 622 6.10 -22.29 -6.77
CA SER A 622 5.83 -22.22 -5.33
C SER A 622 5.12 -23.47 -4.83
N LEU A 623 5.29 -23.78 -3.54
CA LEU A 623 4.60 -24.88 -2.86
C LEU A 623 3.92 -24.37 -1.59
N ILE A 624 2.68 -24.77 -1.38
CA ILE A 624 1.97 -24.61 -0.09
C ILE A 624 1.78 -26.00 0.50
N PHE A 625 2.35 -26.22 1.70
CA PHE A 625 2.20 -27.46 2.45
C PHE A 625 1.18 -27.30 3.60
N LEU A 626 0.14 -28.13 3.61
CA LEU A 626 -0.95 -28.09 4.57
C LEU A 626 -0.97 -29.34 5.45
N GLY A 627 -1.32 -29.15 6.73
CA GLY A 627 -1.54 -30.26 7.66
C GLY A 627 -0.31 -30.64 8.48
N LEU A 628 0.68 -29.77 8.59
CA LEU A 628 1.79 -29.96 9.53
C LEU A 628 1.28 -29.99 10.97
N GLY A 629 1.89 -30.83 11.82
CA GLY A 629 1.61 -30.90 13.25
C GLY A 629 0.45 -31.82 13.64
N ILE A 630 -0.28 -32.39 12.69
CA ILE A 630 -1.42 -33.28 12.98
C ILE A 630 -0.96 -34.55 13.67
N GLN A 631 0.16 -35.13 13.25
CA GLN A 631 0.72 -36.32 13.87
C GLN A 631 1.17 -36.03 15.32
N SER A 632 1.82 -34.90 15.54
CA SER A 632 2.18 -34.46 16.89
C SER A 632 0.96 -34.16 17.77
N ASN A 633 -0.14 -33.63 17.21
CA ASN A 633 -1.38 -33.45 17.96
C ASN A 633 -2.00 -34.79 18.34
N GLN A 634 -2.02 -35.79 17.46
CA GLN A 634 -2.42 -37.16 17.81
C GLN A 634 -1.54 -37.75 18.90
N ALA A 635 -0.22 -37.53 18.78
CA ALA A 635 0.73 -37.98 19.80
C ALA A 635 0.43 -37.35 21.17
N ARG A 636 0.12 -36.06 21.21
CA ARG A 636 -0.29 -35.40 22.47
C ARG A 636 -1.53 -36.03 23.08
N LEU A 637 -2.56 -36.28 22.27
CA LEU A 637 -3.79 -36.94 22.75
C LEU A 637 -3.54 -38.37 23.25
N MET A 638 -2.59 -39.10 22.66
CA MET A 638 -2.16 -40.41 23.17
C MET A 638 -1.51 -40.32 24.53
N THR A 639 -0.75 -39.25 24.83
CA THR A 639 -0.13 -39.05 26.15
C THR A 639 -1.15 -38.77 27.26
N GLU A 640 -2.33 -38.28 26.92
CA GLU A 640 -3.43 -38.00 27.83
C GLU A 640 -4.25 -39.26 28.14
N GLY A 641 -4.05 -40.36 27.36
CA GLY A 641 -4.78 -41.60 27.50
C GLY A 641 -4.29 -42.49 28.66
N PRO A 642 -5.14 -43.40 29.16
CA PRO A 642 -4.83 -44.21 30.36
C PRO A 642 -3.74 -45.25 30.11
N PHE A 643 -3.38 -45.56 28.87
CA PHE A 643 -2.39 -46.57 28.51
C PHE A 643 -0.98 -46.03 28.25
N TYR A 644 -0.81 -44.72 28.29
CA TYR A 644 0.51 -44.13 28.13
C TYR A 644 1.34 -44.25 29.42
N PRO A 645 2.64 -44.62 29.33
CA PRO A 645 3.49 -44.82 28.15
C PRO A 645 3.56 -46.27 27.61
N GLU A 646 2.75 -47.15 28.12
CA GLU A 646 2.79 -48.59 27.84
C GLU A 646 2.34 -48.96 26.40
N HIS A 647 2.36 -50.22 26.04
CA HIS A 647 1.91 -50.78 24.75
C HIS A 647 2.62 -50.19 23.52
N GLY A 648 3.82 -49.62 23.69
CA GLY A 648 4.59 -48.98 22.62
C GLY A 648 4.16 -47.53 22.28
N LEU A 649 3.25 -46.94 23.08
CA LEU A 649 2.76 -45.57 22.87
C LEU A 649 3.88 -44.53 23.01
N GLU A 650 4.82 -44.70 23.94
CA GLU A 650 5.97 -43.79 24.04
C GLU A 650 6.78 -43.71 22.74
N ARG A 651 6.99 -44.89 22.11
CA ARG A 651 7.73 -44.94 20.84
C ARG A 651 6.97 -44.25 19.70
N ILE A 652 5.64 -44.50 19.60
CA ILE A 652 4.83 -43.93 18.51
C ILE A 652 4.66 -42.40 18.70
N VAL A 653 4.47 -41.94 19.94
CA VAL A 653 4.42 -40.52 20.27
C VAL A 653 5.71 -39.81 19.83
N SER A 654 6.87 -40.33 20.26
CA SER A 654 8.16 -39.80 19.86
C SER A 654 8.40 -39.88 18.34
N TYR A 655 7.87 -40.87 17.66
CA TYR A 655 7.92 -41.00 16.21
C TYR A 655 7.12 -39.87 15.54
N HIS A 656 5.86 -39.67 15.90
CA HIS A 656 5.02 -38.62 15.31
C HIS A 656 5.57 -37.22 15.49
N GLN A 657 6.07 -36.88 16.68
CA GLN A 657 6.70 -35.59 16.94
C GLN A 657 7.90 -35.34 16.01
N ARG A 658 8.80 -36.32 15.91
CA ARG A 658 9.98 -36.21 15.01
C ARG A 658 9.59 -36.15 13.52
N GLN A 659 8.47 -36.72 13.12
CA GLN A 659 8.01 -36.61 11.73
C GLN A 659 7.58 -35.18 11.37
N ASP A 660 6.77 -34.55 12.21
CA ASP A 660 6.33 -33.19 11.96
C ASP A 660 7.51 -32.19 12.00
N GLU A 661 8.45 -32.35 12.93
CA GLU A 661 9.69 -31.59 12.96
C GLU A 661 10.49 -31.75 11.65
N ARG A 662 10.64 -32.99 11.17
CA ARG A 662 11.33 -33.28 9.91
C ARG A 662 10.63 -32.66 8.70
N PHE A 663 9.31 -32.69 8.63
CA PHE A 663 8.56 -32.08 7.52
C PHE A 663 8.80 -30.57 7.46
N ALA A 664 8.80 -29.90 8.61
CA ALA A 664 9.12 -28.48 8.70
C ALA A 664 10.55 -28.16 8.25
N GLN A 665 11.53 -28.97 8.69
CA GLN A 665 12.95 -28.82 8.31
C GLN A 665 13.15 -29.02 6.81
N VAL A 666 12.57 -30.07 6.22
CA VAL A 666 12.68 -30.35 4.79
C VAL A 666 12.03 -29.23 3.96
N ALA A 667 10.89 -28.69 4.38
CA ALA A 667 10.28 -27.55 3.69
C ALA A 667 11.20 -26.32 3.69
N ALA A 668 11.87 -26.05 4.80
CA ALA A 668 12.83 -24.94 4.91
C ALA A 668 14.08 -25.18 4.04
N GLU A 669 14.67 -26.37 4.08
CA GLU A 669 15.85 -26.75 3.29
C GLU A 669 15.59 -26.70 1.79
N LEU A 670 14.48 -27.29 1.34
CA LEU A 670 14.10 -27.30 -0.08
C LEU A 670 13.85 -25.87 -0.61
N SER A 671 13.23 -25.01 0.19
CA SER A 671 13.03 -23.61 -0.20
C SER A 671 14.37 -22.90 -0.46
N ILE A 672 15.38 -23.15 0.38
CA ILE A 672 16.73 -22.59 0.20
C ILE A 672 17.41 -23.21 -1.03
N GLN A 673 17.35 -24.53 -1.18
CA GLN A 673 18.03 -25.26 -2.27
C GLN A 673 17.47 -24.93 -3.64
N THR A 674 16.14 -24.76 -3.74
CA THR A 674 15.47 -24.52 -5.02
C THR A 674 15.26 -23.04 -5.33
N ASP A 675 15.50 -22.16 -4.35
CA ASP A 675 15.19 -20.72 -4.42
C ASP A 675 13.72 -20.48 -4.81
N LYS A 676 12.81 -21.27 -4.20
CA LYS A 676 11.35 -21.17 -4.38
C LYS A 676 10.67 -21.05 -3.03
N PRO A 677 9.60 -20.24 -2.93
CA PRO A 677 8.83 -20.17 -1.69
C PRO A 677 8.12 -21.50 -1.41
N ILE A 678 8.29 -21.97 -0.16
CA ILE A 678 7.57 -23.12 0.39
C ILE A 678 6.92 -22.66 1.68
N LEU A 679 5.60 -22.50 1.64
CA LEU A 679 4.82 -21.97 2.74
C LEU A 679 4.15 -23.12 3.49
N VAL A 680 4.27 -23.14 4.81
CA VAL A 680 3.67 -24.18 5.65
C VAL A 680 2.50 -23.59 6.42
N ALA A 681 1.33 -24.24 6.34
CA ALA A 681 0.12 -23.75 6.99
C ALA A 681 -0.59 -24.85 7.78
N THR A 682 -1.02 -24.49 9.00
CA THR A 682 -1.81 -25.34 9.88
C THR A 682 -2.59 -24.51 10.91
N GLU A 683 -3.81 -24.90 11.27
CA GLU A 683 -4.57 -24.28 12.36
C GLU A 683 -3.88 -24.42 13.71
N LEU A 684 -3.02 -25.42 13.85
CA LEU A 684 -2.24 -25.64 15.08
C LEU A 684 -1.26 -24.49 15.36
N GLY A 685 -0.90 -23.69 14.34
CA GLY A 685 -0.16 -22.44 14.51
C GLY A 685 -0.85 -21.45 15.45
N VAL A 686 -2.16 -21.58 15.65
CA VAL A 686 -2.95 -20.77 16.60
C VAL A 686 -3.50 -21.63 17.74
N ALA A 687 -4.00 -22.84 17.42
CA ALA A 687 -4.67 -23.70 18.40
C ALA A 687 -3.69 -24.39 19.36
N ASP A 688 -2.47 -24.69 18.91
CA ASP A 688 -1.43 -25.33 19.72
C ASP A 688 -0.03 -24.82 19.30
N VAL A 689 0.33 -23.65 19.76
CA VAL A 689 1.62 -22.99 19.44
C VAL A 689 2.86 -23.74 19.92
N LYS A 690 2.67 -24.70 20.84
CA LYS A 690 3.74 -25.58 21.35
C LYS A 690 3.83 -26.89 20.57
N ASN A 691 3.02 -27.07 19.55
CA ASN A 691 3.10 -28.25 18.68
C ASN A 691 4.52 -28.36 18.08
N PRO A 692 5.16 -29.54 18.15
CA PRO A 692 6.54 -29.73 17.67
C PRO A 692 6.76 -29.33 16.22
N GLY A 693 5.81 -29.59 15.32
CA GLY A 693 5.88 -29.17 13.93
C GLY A 693 5.83 -27.64 13.78
N VAL A 694 4.93 -26.97 14.50
CA VAL A 694 4.82 -25.50 14.52
C VAL A 694 6.11 -24.87 15.05
N MET A 695 6.63 -25.39 16.18
CA MET A 695 7.89 -24.91 16.76
C MET A 695 9.06 -25.09 15.79
N ALA A 696 9.16 -26.20 15.08
CA ALA A 696 10.22 -26.44 14.10
C ALA A 696 10.18 -25.45 12.93
N VAL A 697 8.99 -25.05 12.44
CA VAL A 697 8.86 -23.97 11.47
C VAL A 697 9.36 -22.64 12.05
N GLN A 698 8.96 -22.31 13.27
CA GLN A 698 9.38 -21.08 13.96
C GLN A 698 10.89 -21.06 14.24
N GLU A 699 11.48 -22.18 14.62
CA GLU A 699 12.92 -22.34 14.85
C GLU A 699 13.73 -22.17 13.55
N SER A 700 13.15 -22.51 12.40
CA SER A 700 13.74 -22.21 11.09
C SER A 700 13.70 -20.73 10.73
N GLY A 701 13.12 -19.87 11.57
CA GLY A 701 12.92 -18.44 11.35
C GLY A 701 11.81 -18.11 10.36
N ARG A 702 10.93 -19.06 10.03
CA ARG A 702 9.85 -18.91 9.05
C ARG A 702 8.48 -18.81 9.71
N LEU A 703 7.52 -18.23 8.99
CA LEU A 703 6.15 -18.15 9.44
C LEU A 703 5.44 -19.48 9.22
N CYS A 704 4.80 -20.00 10.29
CA CYS A 704 3.78 -21.04 10.20
C CYS A 704 2.42 -20.33 10.06
N TYR A 705 1.79 -20.41 8.88
CA TYR A 705 0.53 -19.72 8.60
C TYR A 705 -0.64 -20.43 9.30
N ALA A 706 -1.59 -19.65 9.81
CA ALA A 706 -2.74 -20.19 10.54
C ALA A 706 -3.68 -21.04 9.67
N ASN A 707 -3.64 -20.85 8.34
CA ASN A 707 -4.39 -21.65 7.37
C ASN A 707 -3.84 -21.44 5.95
N GLY A 708 -4.29 -22.28 5.01
CA GLY A 708 -3.87 -22.21 3.61
C GLY A 708 -4.31 -20.93 2.89
N GLN A 709 -5.42 -20.33 3.28
CA GLN A 709 -5.92 -19.08 2.69
C GLN A 709 -4.96 -17.91 2.96
N ARG A 710 -4.46 -17.80 4.21
CA ARG A 710 -3.46 -16.78 4.57
C ARG A 710 -2.14 -17.00 3.84
N ALA A 711 -1.71 -18.27 3.72
CA ALA A 711 -0.51 -18.61 2.95
C ALA A 711 -0.66 -18.25 1.46
N ALA A 712 -1.78 -18.63 0.83
CA ALA A 712 -2.06 -18.31 -0.57
C ALA A 712 -2.13 -16.80 -0.81
N ARG A 713 -2.79 -16.06 0.08
CA ARG A 713 -2.88 -14.60 -0.02
C ARG A 713 -1.52 -13.92 0.12
N ALA A 714 -0.70 -14.32 1.08
CA ALA A 714 0.64 -13.79 1.25
C ALA A 714 1.53 -14.09 0.02
N LEU A 715 1.43 -15.32 -0.53
CA LEU A 715 2.14 -15.70 -1.74
C LEU A 715 1.70 -14.88 -2.96
N ALA A 716 0.39 -14.65 -3.14
CA ALA A 716 -0.13 -13.83 -4.24
C ALA A 716 0.42 -12.40 -4.19
N LEU A 717 0.46 -11.79 -3.02
CA LEU A 717 0.98 -10.44 -2.83
C LEU A 717 2.51 -10.37 -3.05
N THR A 718 3.25 -11.37 -2.62
CA THR A 718 4.70 -11.44 -2.88
C THR A 718 5.01 -11.65 -4.36
N TYR A 719 4.18 -12.43 -5.08
CA TYR A 719 4.30 -12.59 -6.53
C TYR A 719 3.98 -11.28 -7.28
N GLN A 720 2.95 -10.53 -6.86
CA GLN A 720 2.64 -9.23 -7.47
C GLN A 720 3.82 -8.25 -7.36
N TYR A 721 4.47 -8.19 -6.21
CA TYR A 721 5.68 -7.40 -6.03
C TYR A 721 6.84 -7.91 -6.90
N ALA A 722 7.08 -9.23 -6.95
CA ALA A 722 8.11 -9.82 -7.80
C ALA A 722 7.90 -9.49 -9.29
N LYS A 723 6.64 -9.49 -9.73
CA LYS A 723 6.25 -9.07 -11.09
C LYS A 723 6.49 -7.58 -11.32
N TRP A 724 6.16 -6.73 -10.35
CA TRP A 724 6.41 -5.29 -10.43
C TRP A 724 7.91 -4.98 -10.53
N CYS A 725 8.76 -5.71 -9.81
CA CYS A 725 10.21 -5.61 -9.88
C CYS A 725 10.81 -6.21 -11.17
N GLY A 726 10.03 -6.91 -12.01
CA GLY A 726 10.54 -7.61 -13.19
C GLY A 726 11.34 -8.90 -12.86
N ILE A 727 11.22 -9.41 -11.64
CA ILE A 727 11.83 -10.68 -11.20
C ILE A 727 11.00 -11.86 -11.72
N ALA A 728 9.68 -11.74 -11.60
CA ALA A 728 8.73 -12.73 -12.08
C ALA A 728 8.18 -12.37 -13.47
N LYS A 729 7.80 -13.41 -14.23
CA LYS A 729 7.20 -13.29 -15.58
C LYS A 729 5.69 -13.07 -15.54
#